data_445a7333ce977696dfdaa1be8d947c00
#
_entry.id   445a7333ce977696dfdaa1be8d947c00
#
_cell.length_a   1.000
_cell.length_b   1.000
_cell.length_c   1.000
_cell.angle_alpha   90.00
_cell.angle_beta   90.00
_cell.angle_gamma   90.00
#
_symmetry.space_group_name_H-M   'P 1'
#
loop_
_entity.id
_entity.type
_entity.pdbx_description
1 polymer ?
#
loop_
_entity_poly.entity_id
_entity_poly.type
_entity_poly.pdbx_seq_one_letter_code
_entity_poly.pdbx_strand_id
1 'polypeptide(L)'
;MNDNQFENEDLKDKNDSEIHEKKENQENEETKEENQKEQDSQNENKNDENDSEDKQSSDDNKNHDDNYNPFNKKKDDEKRRVVGKAVKVNFNFKGLLMLIFIITLAFVVPSMMDESASEKTNDISYSTFIKNIEDKNINVIEERDGYIYGYKEDPAKLNQVTQNKSGGLKAKLGIKTEEEVQGFKARLITNRLGEDANLMTVINNNSAIIRSIDPPEPSLLLSIVLAFLPYIIMIGFLVFMLNRMNRGGSGGGPQIFNMGKSRAKENGENISNVTFADVAGIDEAKQELKEVVDFLKEPEKFRKIGAKIPKGVLLLGQPGTGKTLLAKAVAGEAKVPFFSMSGSEFVEMFVGVGASRVRDLFNKARKNAPCIVFIDEIDAVGRKRGTGQGGGNDEREQTLNQLLVEMDGFGTDETIIVLAATNRADVLDKALRRPGRFDRQVVVDMPDIKGREEILKVHAKGKKFASDVDFKIIAKKTAGMAGADLANILNEGAILAAREGRTEITMADLEEASEKVQMGPEKRSKVVSETDKKIVAYHESGHAIVNFVVGGEDKVHKITMIPRGQAGGYTLSLPAEQRLVYSKKYFMDEIAIFFGGRAAEEIIFGKDNITSGASNDIKVATSYAQEMVTKLGMSEKFGPILLDGTREGDMFQSKYYSEQTGKEIDDEIRSIINERYQKALSILNENRNKLEEVTRILLEKETIMGPEFEAIMKNEHI
;
A
#
# COMPACT_ATOMS: atom_id res chain seq x y z
N MET A 1 -41.93 71.66 -24.92
CA MET A 1 -41.15 70.70 -25.70
C MET A 1 -40.55 69.69 -24.74
N ASN A 2 -41.38 68.98 -23.95
CA ASN A 2 -40.87 67.93 -23.03
C ASN A 2 -41.85 66.79 -22.71
N ASP A 3 -43.01 66.71 -23.44
CA ASP A 3 -44.00 65.69 -23.11
C ASP A 3 -44.02 64.48 -24.05
N ASN A 4 -43.23 64.43 -25.09
CA ASN A 4 -43.22 63.29 -26.06
C ASN A 4 -42.08 62.30 -25.89
N GLN A 5 -41.25 62.34 -24.82
CA GLN A 5 -40.18 61.34 -24.59
C GLN A 5 -40.59 60.24 -23.61
N PHE A 6 -41.57 60.50 -22.73
CA PHE A 6 -42.02 59.48 -21.75
C PHE A 6 -43.01 58.48 -22.33
N GLU A 7 -43.79 58.79 -23.33
CA GLU A 7 -44.76 57.83 -23.96
C GLU A 7 -44.07 56.79 -24.86
N ASN A 8 -42.82 57.03 -25.34
CA ASN A 8 -42.12 56.06 -26.17
C ASN A 8 -41.26 55.03 -25.41
N GLU A 9 -40.96 55.24 -24.14
CA GLU A 9 -40.25 54.26 -23.30
C GLU A 9 -41.24 53.20 -22.76
N ASP A 10 -42.44 53.59 -22.36
CA ASP A 10 -43.49 52.65 -21.86
C ASP A 10 -44.04 51.72 -22.96
N LEU A 11 -43.99 52.08 -24.23
CA LEU A 11 -44.40 51.26 -25.36
C LEU A 11 -43.31 50.27 -25.79
N LYS A 12 -42.02 50.55 -25.50
CA LYS A 12 -40.90 49.62 -25.76
C LYS A 12 -40.84 48.49 -24.72
N ASP A 13 -41.02 48.85 -23.45
CA ASP A 13 -40.97 47.84 -22.37
C ASP A 13 -42.18 46.87 -22.42
N LYS A 14 -43.34 47.26 -22.91
CA LYS A 14 -44.46 46.37 -23.15
C LYS A 14 -44.29 45.43 -24.34
N ASN A 15 -43.60 45.86 -25.40
CA ASN A 15 -43.33 44.99 -26.54
C ASN A 15 -42.21 43.95 -26.24
N ASP A 16 -41.22 44.32 -25.45
CA ASP A 16 -40.16 43.39 -25.08
C ASP A 16 -40.65 42.34 -24.08
N SER A 17 -41.57 42.66 -23.17
CA SER A 17 -42.20 41.69 -22.28
C SER A 17 -43.09 40.68 -23.00
N GLU A 18 -43.88 41.10 -24.01
CA GLU A 18 -44.71 40.17 -24.83
C GLU A 18 -43.86 39.25 -25.75
N ILE A 19 -42.69 39.73 -26.18
CA ILE A 19 -41.77 38.89 -26.98
C ILE A 19 -41.04 37.85 -26.09
N HIS A 20 -40.71 38.19 -24.83
CA HIS A 20 -40.15 37.24 -23.87
C HIS A 20 -41.14 36.15 -23.48
N GLU A 21 -42.40 36.51 -23.18
CA GLU A 21 -43.46 35.56 -22.80
C GLU A 21 -43.83 34.58 -23.95
N LYS A 22 -43.77 35.04 -25.22
CA LYS A 22 -43.96 34.17 -26.39
C LYS A 22 -42.78 33.21 -26.63
N LYS A 23 -41.55 33.60 -26.33
CA LYS A 23 -40.38 32.71 -26.44
C LYS A 23 -40.36 31.63 -25.35
N GLU A 24 -40.70 31.99 -24.13
CA GLU A 24 -40.75 31.07 -23.00
C GLU A 24 -41.87 30.01 -23.18
N ASN A 25 -43.01 30.38 -23.78
CA ASN A 25 -44.06 29.44 -24.10
C ASN A 25 -43.73 28.52 -25.27
N GLN A 26 -42.92 28.95 -26.26
CA GLN A 26 -42.44 28.08 -27.34
C GLN A 26 -41.43 27.07 -26.86
N GLU A 27 -40.46 27.45 -26.01
CA GLU A 27 -39.48 26.53 -25.41
C GLU A 27 -40.14 25.49 -24.50
N ASN A 28 -41.22 25.86 -23.79
CA ASN A 28 -41.98 24.93 -22.96
C ASN A 28 -42.84 23.93 -23.77
N GLU A 29 -43.29 24.27 -24.97
CA GLU A 29 -44.00 23.35 -25.88
C GLU A 29 -43.02 22.37 -26.55
N GLU A 30 -41.86 22.83 -27.02
CA GLU A 30 -40.80 21.96 -27.61
C GLU A 30 -40.29 20.97 -26.59
N THR A 31 -40.07 21.37 -25.31
CA THR A 31 -39.64 20.48 -24.24
C THR A 31 -40.69 19.42 -23.88
N LYS A 32 -41.97 19.70 -24.07
CA LYS A 32 -43.02 18.72 -23.85
C LYS A 32 -43.15 17.70 -25.00
N GLU A 33 -42.89 18.11 -26.22
CA GLU A 33 -42.87 17.18 -27.37
C GLU A 33 -41.67 16.26 -27.38
N GLU A 34 -40.49 16.74 -26.93
CA GLU A 34 -39.31 15.88 -26.77
C GLU A 34 -39.49 14.83 -25.67
N ASN A 35 -40.03 15.20 -24.51
CA ASN A 35 -40.33 14.27 -23.44
C ASN A 35 -41.39 13.22 -23.78
N GLN A 36 -42.30 13.53 -24.70
CA GLN A 36 -43.33 12.59 -25.17
C GLN A 36 -42.76 11.58 -26.18
N LYS A 37 -41.80 12.01 -27.02
CA LYS A 37 -41.07 11.14 -27.94
C LYS A 37 -40.09 10.17 -27.23
N GLU A 38 -39.50 10.58 -26.10
CA GLU A 38 -38.70 9.67 -25.28
C GLU A 38 -39.54 8.63 -24.52
N GLN A 39 -40.76 8.95 -24.11
CA GLN A 39 -41.66 7.97 -23.48
C GLN A 39 -42.21 6.93 -24.46
N ASP A 40 -42.48 7.32 -25.69
CA ASP A 40 -42.96 6.39 -26.72
C ASP A 40 -41.85 5.45 -27.21
N SER A 41 -40.62 5.92 -27.31
CA SER A 41 -39.48 5.06 -27.65
C SER A 41 -39.06 4.06 -26.54
N GLN A 42 -39.40 4.34 -25.26
CA GLN A 42 -39.16 3.39 -24.17
C GLN A 42 -40.26 2.32 -24.06
N ASN A 43 -41.45 2.56 -24.64
CA ASN A 43 -42.53 1.57 -24.68
C ASN A 43 -42.43 0.59 -25.86
N GLU A 44 -41.81 0.98 -26.99
CA GLU A 44 -41.58 0.08 -28.09
C GLU A 44 -40.49 -0.96 -27.79
N ASN A 45 -39.45 -0.62 -27.00
CA ASN A 45 -38.41 -1.54 -26.59
C ASN A 45 -38.78 -2.56 -25.50
N LYS A 46 -39.99 -2.47 -24.93
CA LYS A 46 -40.49 -3.46 -23.94
C LYS A 46 -41.32 -4.58 -24.55
N ASN A 47 -41.75 -4.44 -25.80
CA ASN A 47 -42.58 -5.45 -26.47
C ASN A 47 -41.79 -6.44 -27.33
N ASP A 48 -40.49 -6.18 -27.61
CA ASP A 48 -39.66 -7.09 -28.43
C ASP A 48 -38.84 -8.10 -27.59
N GLU A 49 -38.84 -8.03 -26.26
CA GLU A 49 -38.13 -9.02 -25.40
C GLU A 49 -38.98 -10.20 -24.89
N ASN A 50 -40.31 -10.25 -25.23
CA ASN A 50 -41.20 -11.30 -24.72
C ASN A 50 -41.60 -12.37 -25.76
N ASP A 51 -41.03 -12.41 -26.97
CA ASP A 51 -41.47 -13.33 -28.04
C ASP A 51 -40.42 -14.33 -28.51
N SER A 52 -39.36 -14.63 -27.73
CA SER A 52 -38.31 -15.59 -28.17
C SER A 52 -37.93 -16.71 -27.22
N GLU A 53 -38.80 -17.06 -26.23
CA GLU A 53 -38.61 -18.32 -25.46
C GLU A 53 -39.89 -19.13 -25.39
N ASP A 54 -40.24 -19.80 -26.48
CA ASP A 54 -41.10 -21.01 -26.46
C ASP A 54 -40.92 -21.80 -27.74
N LYS A 55 -40.01 -22.77 -27.77
CA LYS A 55 -40.08 -24.02 -28.58
C LYS A 55 -38.88 -24.91 -28.38
N GLN A 56 -39.15 -26.04 -27.73
CA GLN A 56 -38.57 -27.41 -27.83
C GLN A 56 -38.36 -27.97 -26.41
N SER A 57 -38.81 -29.10 -26.06
CA SER A 57 -39.64 -30.20 -26.55
C SER A 57 -39.85 -31.18 -25.36
N SER A 58 -41.08 -31.51 -25.13
CA SER A 58 -41.69 -32.82 -24.80
C SER A 58 -40.76 -34.02 -24.53
N ASP A 59 -41.11 -34.68 -23.53
CA ASP A 59 -41.34 -36.12 -23.23
C ASP A 59 -40.58 -36.58 -21.98
N ASP A 60 -41.18 -37.11 -21.05
CA ASP A 60 -41.91 -38.24 -20.64
C ASP A 60 -41.98 -38.46 -19.11
N ASN A 61 -43.23 -38.58 -18.68
CA ASN A 61 -43.77 -39.61 -17.80
C ASN A 61 -43.55 -39.71 -16.30
N LYS A 62 -44.69 -39.43 -15.67
CA LYS A 62 -45.44 -40.24 -14.70
C LYS A 62 -45.09 -40.18 -13.20
N ASN A 63 -46.12 -39.66 -12.54
CA ASN A 63 -46.82 -40.18 -11.31
C ASN A 63 -46.04 -40.14 -9.98
N HIS A 64 -46.55 -39.68 -8.89
CA HIS A 64 -47.84 -39.69 -8.20
C HIS A 64 -47.69 -38.79 -6.95
N ASP A 65 -48.74 -37.99 -6.71
CA ASP A 65 -49.55 -37.78 -5.50
C ASP A 65 -48.80 -37.84 -4.13
N ASP A 66 -48.96 -36.99 -3.23
CA ASP A 66 -50.04 -36.33 -2.54
C ASP A 66 -49.48 -35.39 -1.43
N ASN A 67 -49.91 -34.17 -1.41
CA ASN A 67 -50.71 -33.50 -0.39
C ASN A 67 -50.39 -33.71 1.10
N TYR A 68 -50.11 -32.65 1.79
CA TYR A 68 -50.79 -32.20 3.01
C TYR A 68 -49.89 -31.40 3.97
N ASN A 69 -50.16 -30.14 4.07
CA ASN A 69 -49.98 -29.31 5.27
C ASN A 69 -51.37 -29.30 5.97
N PRO A 70 -51.64 -29.07 7.21
CA PRO A 70 -51.06 -28.07 8.12
C PRO A 70 -51.20 -28.34 9.64
N PHE A 71 -50.62 -27.45 10.39
CA PHE A 71 -51.10 -26.93 11.71
C PHE A 71 -51.15 -27.78 12.97
N ASN A 72 -50.33 -27.35 13.96
CA ASN A 72 -50.74 -27.01 15.34
C ASN A 72 -51.13 -28.13 16.31
N LYS A 73 -50.45 -28.16 17.40
CA LYS A 73 -50.88 -28.02 18.81
C LYS A 73 -50.15 -28.92 19.80
N LYS A 74 -49.66 -28.21 20.80
CA LYS A 74 -49.44 -28.59 22.21
C LYS A 74 -50.15 -29.84 22.71
N LYS A 75 -49.45 -30.66 23.51
CA LYS A 75 -49.64 -30.91 24.95
C LYS A 75 -48.98 -32.18 25.42
N ASP A 76 -48.27 -32.02 26.51
CA ASP A 76 -48.18 -32.84 27.73
C ASP A 76 -48.52 -34.34 27.62
N ASP A 77 -47.59 -35.22 28.00
CA ASP A 77 -47.71 -35.96 29.25
C ASP A 77 -46.57 -36.96 29.52
N GLU A 78 -46.18 -36.95 30.73
CA GLU A 78 -45.49 -37.86 31.67
C GLU A 78 -45.27 -39.33 31.34
N LYS A 79 -44.11 -39.76 31.86
CA LYS A 79 -43.79 -41.07 32.48
C LYS A 79 -43.55 -42.29 31.60
N ARG A 80 -42.28 -42.70 31.56
CA ARG A 80 -41.85 -43.99 32.26
C ARG A 80 -40.30 -44.08 32.26
N ARG A 81 -39.76 -44.13 33.49
CA ARG A 81 -38.41 -44.58 33.82
C ARG A 81 -38.20 -46.01 33.42
N VAL A 82 -37.13 -46.26 32.63
CA VAL A 82 -36.43 -47.57 32.68
C VAL A 82 -34.97 -47.22 33.04
N VAL A 83 -34.58 -47.71 34.22
CA VAL A 83 -33.25 -47.59 34.79
C VAL A 83 -32.34 -48.61 34.07
N GLY A 84 -31.55 -48.18 33.16
CA GLY A 84 -30.39 -48.89 32.64
C GLY A 84 -29.12 -48.24 33.21
N LYS A 85 -28.45 -48.92 34.15
CA LYS A 85 -27.10 -48.49 34.61
C LYS A 85 -26.11 -48.59 33.42
N ALA A 86 -25.87 -47.48 32.76
CA ALA A 86 -24.73 -47.39 31.87
C ALA A 86 -23.45 -47.24 32.73
N VAL A 87 -22.65 -48.28 32.72
CA VAL A 87 -21.29 -48.25 33.24
C VAL A 87 -20.52 -47.24 32.37
N LYS A 88 -20.26 -46.05 32.89
CA LYS A 88 -19.30 -45.09 32.27
C LYS A 88 -17.91 -45.69 32.44
N VAL A 89 -17.44 -46.41 31.43
CA VAL A 89 -16.03 -46.69 31.26
C VAL A 89 -15.38 -45.40 30.83
N ASN A 90 -14.73 -44.70 31.76
CA ASN A 90 -13.87 -43.59 31.44
C ASN A 90 -12.62 -44.12 30.72
N PHE A 91 -12.72 -44.30 29.43
CA PHE A 91 -11.57 -44.59 28.58
C PHE A 91 -10.67 -43.34 28.58
N ASN A 92 -9.58 -43.43 29.35
CA ASN A 92 -8.58 -42.38 29.38
C ASN A 92 -7.73 -42.47 28.10
N PHE A 93 -8.26 -41.89 27.02
CA PHE A 93 -7.67 -41.93 25.67
C PHE A 93 -6.21 -41.40 25.64
N LYS A 94 -5.85 -40.58 26.62
CA LYS A 94 -4.47 -40.12 26.81
C LYS A 94 -3.56 -41.25 27.32
N GLY A 95 -4.06 -42.13 28.18
CA GLY A 95 -3.31 -43.27 28.65
C GLY A 95 -3.08 -44.32 27.56
N LEU A 96 -4.08 -44.50 26.68
CA LEU A 96 -3.96 -45.39 25.53
C LEU A 96 -2.97 -44.87 24.48
N LEU A 97 -3.00 -43.57 24.17
CA LEU A 97 -2.03 -42.97 23.26
C LEU A 97 -0.60 -42.98 23.82
N MET A 98 -0.45 -42.74 25.12
CA MET A 98 0.85 -42.81 25.80
C MET A 98 1.36 -44.25 25.85
N LEU A 99 0.47 -45.23 26.03
CA LEU A 99 0.82 -46.64 25.97
C LEU A 99 1.25 -47.08 24.56
N ILE A 100 0.52 -46.66 23.52
CA ILE A 100 0.89 -46.91 22.11
C ILE A 100 2.21 -46.27 21.78
N PHE A 101 2.45 -45.03 22.23
CA PHE A 101 3.73 -44.28 22.01
C PHE A 101 4.88 -44.99 22.73
N ILE A 102 4.69 -45.45 23.97
CA ILE A 102 5.71 -46.20 24.73
C ILE A 102 5.98 -47.56 24.06
N ILE A 103 4.95 -48.24 23.57
CA ILE A 103 5.12 -49.51 22.85
C ILE A 103 5.85 -49.29 21.51
N THR A 104 5.47 -48.26 20.74
CA THR A 104 6.20 -47.94 19.50
C THR A 104 7.65 -47.52 19.78
N LEU A 105 7.91 -46.73 20.80
CA LEU A 105 9.25 -46.34 21.21
C LEU A 105 10.06 -47.55 21.66
N ALA A 106 9.45 -48.49 22.41
CA ALA A 106 10.09 -49.72 22.90
C ALA A 106 10.43 -50.72 21.77
N PHE A 107 9.76 -50.64 20.61
CA PHE A 107 10.05 -51.48 19.46
C PHE A 107 10.91 -50.82 18.40
N VAL A 108 10.77 -49.50 18.19
CA VAL A 108 11.53 -48.75 17.15
C VAL A 108 12.95 -48.42 17.61
N VAL A 109 13.12 -48.02 18.88
CA VAL A 109 14.46 -47.66 19.39
C VAL A 109 15.44 -48.85 19.39
N PRO A 110 15.07 -50.09 19.79
CA PRO A 110 15.99 -51.21 19.66
C PRO A 110 16.30 -51.58 18.21
N SER A 111 15.34 -51.45 17.28
CA SER A 111 15.59 -51.78 15.87
C SER A 111 16.48 -50.71 15.17
N MET A 112 16.45 -49.47 15.62
CA MET A 112 17.40 -48.42 15.14
C MET A 112 18.78 -48.53 15.80
N MET A 113 18.89 -49.21 16.94
CA MET A 113 20.16 -49.44 17.63
C MET A 113 20.85 -50.74 17.19
N ASP A 114 20.21 -51.63 16.42
CA ASP A 114 20.79 -52.87 15.92
C ASP A 114 21.69 -52.68 14.67
N GLU A 115 21.80 -51.47 14.12
CA GLU A 115 22.62 -51.16 12.92
C GLU A 115 24.01 -50.62 13.23
N SER A 116 24.47 -50.66 14.46
CA SER A 116 25.82 -50.14 14.80
C SER A 116 26.57 -51.05 15.77
N ALA A 117 26.64 -52.36 15.47
CA ALA A 117 27.79 -53.10 15.96
C ALA A 117 28.99 -52.65 15.14
N SER A 118 29.78 -51.77 15.68
CA SER A 118 31.02 -51.28 15.09
C SER A 118 32.01 -52.43 15.09
N GLU A 119 31.96 -53.29 14.05
CA GLU A 119 33.06 -54.21 13.72
C GLU A 119 34.27 -53.31 13.38
N LYS A 120 35.28 -53.29 14.21
CA LYS A 120 36.55 -52.61 13.89
C LYS A 120 37.26 -53.42 12.81
N THR A 121 36.95 -53.15 11.57
CA THR A 121 37.67 -53.67 10.41
C THR A 121 38.72 -52.66 9.98
N ASN A 122 39.94 -53.10 9.75
CA ASN A 122 41.01 -52.28 9.17
C ASN A 122 40.81 -52.19 7.64
N ASP A 123 40.57 -51.01 7.12
CA ASP A 123 40.49 -50.78 5.68
C ASP A 123 41.90 -50.97 5.07
N ILE A 124 42.05 -51.95 4.17
CA ILE A 124 43.29 -52.24 3.47
C ILE A 124 43.10 -52.23 1.97
N SER A 125 44.19 -52.07 1.23
CA SER A 125 44.12 -52.14 -0.23
C SER A 125 43.79 -53.56 -0.69
N TYR A 126 43.15 -53.68 -1.86
CA TYR A 126 42.76 -54.98 -2.43
C TYR A 126 43.95 -55.94 -2.57
N SER A 127 45.14 -55.42 -3.02
CA SER A 127 46.37 -56.21 -3.13
C SER A 127 46.90 -56.72 -1.76
N THR A 128 46.73 -55.88 -0.72
CA THR A 128 47.09 -56.26 0.66
C THR A 128 46.12 -57.32 1.20
N PHE A 129 44.85 -57.23 0.81
CA PHE A 129 43.83 -58.23 1.19
C PHE A 129 44.15 -59.59 0.59
N ILE A 130 44.49 -59.69 -0.70
CA ILE A 130 44.97 -60.93 -1.36
C ILE A 130 46.17 -61.51 -0.66
N LYS A 131 47.16 -60.68 -0.36
CA LYS A 131 48.34 -61.14 0.36
C LYS A 131 48.08 -61.71 1.74
N ASN A 132 47.10 -61.15 2.48
CA ASN A 132 46.68 -61.68 3.76
C ASN A 132 45.93 -62.99 3.64
N ILE A 133 45.28 -63.31 2.49
CA ILE A 133 44.76 -64.66 2.22
C ILE A 133 45.89 -65.66 1.99
N GLU A 134 46.86 -65.27 1.18
CA GLU A 134 48.06 -66.10 0.91
C GLU A 134 48.84 -66.42 2.20
N ASP A 135 49.03 -65.43 3.08
CA ASP A 135 49.68 -65.52 4.36
C ASP A 135 48.87 -66.23 5.44
N LYS A 136 47.68 -66.79 5.11
CA LYS A 136 46.73 -67.45 6.01
C LYS A 136 46.22 -66.57 7.20
N ASN A 137 46.27 -65.26 7.06
CA ASN A 137 45.73 -64.34 8.05
C ASN A 137 44.22 -64.12 7.88
N ILE A 138 43.64 -64.51 6.70
CA ILE A 138 42.25 -64.49 6.39
C ILE A 138 41.79 -65.87 5.98
N ASN A 139 40.92 -66.50 6.75
CA ASN A 139 40.37 -67.83 6.50
C ASN A 139 38.89 -67.85 6.17
N VAL A 140 38.17 -66.76 6.50
CA VAL A 140 36.76 -66.61 6.20
C VAL A 140 36.54 -65.26 5.50
N ILE A 141 35.82 -65.26 4.38
CA ILE A 141 35.56 -64.09 3.56
C ILE A 141 34.02 -63.93 3.44
N GLU A 142 33.57 -62.69 3.68
CA GLU A 142 32.16 -62.29 3.52
C GLU A 142 32.08 -61.14 2.52
N GLU A 143 31.06 -61.18 1.65
CA GLU A 143 30.73 -60.08 0.74
C GLU A 143 29.57 -59.30 1.29
N ARG A 144 29.71 -57.96 1.41
CA ARG A 144 28.61 -57.06 1.79
C ARG A 144 28.80 -55.71 1.05
N ASP A 145 27.76 -55.25 0.37
CA ASP A 145 27.65 -53.90 -0.22
C ASP A 145 28.84 -53.48 -1.12
N GLY A 146 29.40 -54.44 -1.91
CA GLY A 146 30.53 -54.17 -2.82
C GLY A 146 31.89 -54.11 -2.11
N TYR A 147 31.97 -54.56 -0.85
CA TYR A 147 33.16 -54.73 -0.08
C TYR A 147 33.35 -56.18 0.33
N ILE A 148 34.58 -56.59 0.46
CA ILE A 148 34.98 -57.90 1.03
C ILE A 148 35.52 -57.71 2.43
N TYR A 149 35.04 -58.54 3.33
CA TYR A 149 35.46 -58.58 4.71
C TYR A 149 36.18 -59.93 4.95
N GLY A 150 37.40 -59.86 5.52
CA GLY A 150 38.16 -61.05 5.80
C GLY A 150 38.43 -61.23 7.29
N TYR A 151 38.21 -62.42 7.79
CA TYR A 151 38.38 -62.75 9.20
C TYR A 151 39.33 -63.93 9.35
N LYS A 152 40.16 -63.92 10.42
CA LYS A 152 41.04 -65.05 10.75
C LYS A 152 40.27 -66.23 11.35
N GLU A 153 39.23 -65.94 12.16
CA GLU A 153 38.36 -66.94 12.76
C GLU A 153 36.91 -66.61 12.35
N ASP A 154 36.06 -67.64 12.33
CA ASP A 154 34.66 -67.52 11.90
C ASP A 154 33.84 -66.70 12.89
N PRO A 155 33.36 -65.49 12.52
CA PRO A 155 32.60 -64.60 13.38
C PRO A 155 31.29 -65.26 13.91
N ALA A 156 30.69 -66.19 13.15
CA ALA A 156 29.47 -66.86 13.56
C ALA A 156 29.72 -67.94 14.64
N LYS A 157 30.88 -68.52 14.70
CA LYS A 157 31.24 -69.47 15.78
C LYS A 157 31.50 -68.73 17.09
N LEU A 158 32.13 -67.57 17.06
CA LEU A 158 32.30 -66.75 18.25
C LEU A 158 30.99 -66.28 18.84
N ASN A 159 30.02 -65.86 18.02
CA ASN A 159 28.70 -65.44 18.47
C ASN A 159 27.89 -66.56 19.12
N GLN A 160 28.08 -67.86 18.76
CA GLN A 160 27.42 -69.01 19.40
C GLN A 160 28.02 -69.36 20.78
N VAL A 161 29.28 -69.13 20.99
CA VAL A 161 29.94 -69.36 22.28
C VAL A 161 29.58 -68.28 23.31
N THR A 162 29.37 -67.05 22.90
CA THR A 162 28.96 -65.96 23.79
C THR A 162 27.50 -66.06 24.23
N GLN A 163 26.60 -66.57 23.38
CA GLN A 163 25.20 -66.77 23.79
C GLN A 163 25.01 -67.81 24.91
N ASN A 164 25.91 -68.81 25.04
CA ASN A 164 25.86 -69.86 26.08
C ASN A 164 26.42 -69.46 27.44
N LYS A 165 27.10 -68.30 27.56
CA LYS A 165 27.76 -67.88 28.81
C LYS A 165 27.05 -66.76 29.59
N SER A 166 25.98 -66.13 29.07
CA SER A 166 25.29 -65.05 29.76
C SER A 166 23.87 -65.45 30.21
N GLY A 167 23.79 -66.19 31.30
CA GLY A 167 22.52 -66.52 31.99
C GLY A 167 22.13 -65.41 32.98
N GLY A 168 21.70 -64.23 32.54
CA GLY A 168 21.31 -63.14 33.41
C GLY A 168 20.29 -62.21 32.77
N LEU A 169 19.76 -61.24 33.53
CA LEU A 169 18.74 -60.29 33.14
C LEU A 169 19.06 -59.51 31.83
N LYS A 170 20.36 -59.39 31.48
CA LYS A 170 20.84 -58.75 30.24
C LYS A 170 20.52 -59.58 29.00
N ALA A 171 20.53 -60.90 29.09
CA ALA A 171 20.13 -61.78 27.97
C ALA A 171 18.62 -61.71 27.66
N LYS A 172 17.79 -61.43 28.66
CA LYS A 172 16.35 -61.19 28.47
C LYS A 172 15.98 -59.83 27.87
N LEU A 173 16.90 -58.89 27.91
CA LEU A 173 16.77 -57.54 27.35
C LEU A 173 17.46 -57.33 25.99
N GLY A 174 18.11 -58.41 25.44
CA GLY A 174 18.74 -58.36 24.12
C GLY A 174 20.01 -57.49 24.04
N ILE A 175 20.65 -57.17 25.17
CA ILE A 175 21.88 -56.36 25.20
C ILE A 175 23.07 -57.31 24.99
N LYS A 176 23.70 -57.24 23.81
CA LYS A 176 24.92 -58.00 23.46
C LYS A 176 26.13 -57.36 24.13
N THR A 177 26.99 -58.20 24.77
CA THR A 177 28.33 -57.79 25.23
C THR A 177 29.29 -57.98 24.06
N GLU A 178 29.99 -56.94 23.69
CA GLU A 178 30.97 -56.92 22.61
C GLU A 178 32.23 -57.69 22.97
N GLU A 179 32.54 -58.81 22.23
CA GLU A 179 33.90 -59.26 22.03
C GLU A 179 34.39 -58.75 20.66
N GLU A 180 35.45 -58.00 20.63
CA GLU A 180 36.03 -57.39 19.41
C GLU A 180 36.53 -58.49 18.46
N VAL A 181 35.87 -58.66 17.31
CA VAL A 181 36.38 -59.47 16.21
C VAL A 181 37.21 -58.52 15.29
N GLN A 182 38.53 -58.75 15.26
CA GLN A 182 39.40 -58.01 14.32
C GLN A 182 39.26 -58.62 12.91
N GLY A 183 38.79 -57.79 11.97
CA GLY A 183 38.65 -58.15 10.56
C GLY A 183 39.35 -57.16 9.63
N PHE A 184 39.54 -57.55 8.39
CA PHE A 184 40.07 -56.73 7.30
C PHE A 184 38.95 -56.42 6.32
N LYS A 185 38.93 -55.19 5.80
CA LYS A 185 37.94 -54.72 4.80
C LYS A 185 38.66 -54.21 3.57
N ALA A 186 38.26 -54.65 2.40
CA ALA A 186 38.74 -54.10 1.12
C ALA A 186 37.58 -53.96 0.13
N ARG A 187 37.74 -53.06 -0.83
CA ARG A 187 36.73 -52.85 -1.89
C ARG A 187 36.94 -53.90 -3.00
N LEU A 188 35.85 -54.54 -3.44
CA LEU A 188 35.85 -55.39 -4.63
C LEU A 188 36.19 -54.61 -5.91
N ILE A 189 36.92 -55.22 -6.82
CA ILE A 189 37.19 -54.65 -8.17
C ILE A 189 36.02 -54.90 -9.11
N THR A 190 35.28 -55.99 -8.89
CA THR A 190 34.08 -56.42 -9.63
C THR A 190 32.81 -56.20 -8.81
N ASN A 191 31.65 -56.30 -9.41
CA ASN A 191 30.36 -56.09 -8.72
C ASN A 191 29.95 -57.25 -7.79
N ARG A 192 30.61 -58.45 -7.96
CA ARG A 192 30.33 -59.62 -7.12
C ARG A 192 31.62 -60.41 -6.89
N LEU A 193 31.76 -61.02 -5.72
CA LEU A 193 32.91 -61.82 -5.34
C LEU A 193 33.24 -62.92 -6.38
N GLY A 194 32.23 -63.58 -6.91
CA GLY A 194 32.37 -64.65 -7.89
C GLY A 194 32.85 -64.24 -9.27
N GLU A 195 32.84 -62.96 -9.60
CA GLU A 195 33.28 -62.39 -10.90
C GLU A 195 34.76 -62.04 -10.92
N ASP A 196 35.39 -62.03 -9.75
CA ASP A 196 36.84 -61.72 -9.61
C ASP A 196 37.67 -63.01 -9.72
N ALA A 197 38.13 -63.32 -10.94
CA ALA A 197 38.87 -64.53 -11.26
C ALA A 197 40.20 -64.63 -10.48
N ASN A 198 40.87 -63.52 -10.19
CA ASN A 198 42.14 -63.51 -9.44
C ASN A 198 41.88 -63.83 -7.95
N LEU A 199 40.91 -63.17 -7.37
CA LEU A 199 40.53 -63.41 -5.97
C LEU A 199 40.01 -64.82 -5.75
N MET A 200 39.17 -65.33 -6.67
CA MET A 200 38.68 -66.71 -6.61
C MET A 200 39.80 -67.78 -6.72
N THR A 201 40.82 -67.54 -7.54
CA THR A 201 41.98 -68.41 -7.65
C THR A 201 42.79 -68.48 -6.34
N VAL A 202 43.02 -67.35 -5.71
CA VAL A 202 43.72 -67.26 -4.43
C VAL A 202 42.92 -67.92 -3.29
N ILE A 203 41.60 -67.69 -3.27
CA ILE A 203 40.71 -68.30 -2.29
C ILE A 203 40.73 -69.84 -2.41
N ASN A 204 40.60 -70.37 -3.62
CA ASN A 204 40.58 -71.79 -3.86
C ASN A 204 41.92 -72.46 -3.52
N ASN A 205 43.08 -71.81 -3.83
CA ASN A 205 44.39 -72.29 -3.52
C ASN A 205 44.69 -72.32 -2.01
N ASN A 206 44.09 -71.42 -1.24
CA ASN A 206 44.36 -71.31 0.21
C ASN A 206 43.18 -71.89 1.07
N SER A 207 42.19 -72.55 0.47
CA SER A 207 41.08 -73.19 1.16
C SER A 207 40.30 -72.24 2.09
N ALA A 208 40.24 -70.92 1.73
CA ALA A 208 39.43 -69.97 2.47
C ALA A 208 37.93 -70.19 2.26
N ILE A 209 37.15 -70.07 3.33
CA ILE A 209 35.70 -70.32 3.32
C ILE A 209 34.97 -69.04 2.89
N ILE A 210 34.21 -69.13 1.78
CA ILE A 210 33.33 -68.04 1.34
C ILE A 210 32.01 -68.20 2.04
N ARG A 211 31.48 -67.09 2.61
CA ARG A 211 30.07 -66.96 3.06
C ARG A 211 29.37 -65.89 2.27
N SER A 212 28.29 -66.28 1.63
CA SER A 212 27.30 -65.31 1.14
C SER A 212 26.29 -65.08 2.26
N ILE A 213 26.12 -63.81 2.66
CA ILE A 213 25.07 -63.47 3.59
C ILE A 213 23.94 -62.89 2.74
N ASP A 214 22.85 -63.63 2.58
CA ASP A 214 21.62 -63.06 2.02
C ASP A 214 21.12 -61.96 2.97
N PRO A 215 20.74 -60.81 2.45
CA PRO A 215 20.18 -59.72 3.29
C PRO A 215 19.00 -60.29 4.09
N PRO A 216 18.89 -60.02 5.40
CA PRO A 216 17.84 -60.52 6.20
C PRO A 216 16.48 -60.08 5.63
N GLU A 217 15.57 -61.05 5.32
CA GLU A 217 14.22 -60.73 4.89
C GLU A 217 13.55 -59.84 5.96
N PRO A 218 13.02 -58.68 5.58
CA PRO A 218 12.36 -57.81 6.55
C PRO A 218 11.20 -58.55 7.17
N SER A 219 11.15 -58.61 8.49
CA SER A 219 10.07 -59.32 9.20
C SER A 219 8.73 -58.77 8.76
N LEU A 220 7.78 -59.66 8.44
CA LEU A 220 6.46 -59.31 7.92
C LEU A 220 5.71 -58.34 8.85
N LEU A 221 5.96 -58.41 10.16
CA LEU A 221 5.49 -57.48 11.17
C LEU A 221 6.09 -56.07 11.02
N LEU A 222 7.38 -55.95 10.74
CA LEU A 222 8.05 -54.67 10.57
C LEU A 222 7.56 -53.97 9.31
N SER A 223 7.36 -54.70 8.22
CA SER A 223 6.80 -54.18 6.96
C SER A 223 5.38 -53.65 7.14
N ILE A 224 4.55 -54.33 7.89
CA ILE A 224 3.17 -53.90 8.23
C ILE A 224 3.23 -52.62 9.10
N VAL A 225 4.08 -52.57 10.12
CA VAL A 225 4.20 -51.37 10.99
C VAL A 225 4.71 -50.16 10.20
N LEU A 226 5.70 -50.33 9.32
CA LEU A 226 6.19 -49.23 8.47
C LEU A 226 5.12 -48.77 7.47
N ALA A 227 4.33 -49.67 6.90
CA ALA A 227 3.26 -49.32 5.98
C ALA A 227 2.13 -48.50 6.65
N PHE A 228 1.79 -48.84 7.91
CA PHE A 228 0.73 -48.14 8.66
C PHE A 228 1.23 -46.93 9.48
N LEU A 229 2.53 -46.78 9.69
CA LEU A 229 3.13 -45.66 10.46
C LEU A 229 2.71 -44.27 9.98
N PRO A 230 2.69 -43.96 8.66
CA PRO A 230 2.23 -42.67 8.17
C PRO A 230 0.77 -42.38 8.50
N TYR A 231 -0.07 -43.40 8.42
CA TYR A 231 -1.50 -43.26 8.76
C TYR A 231 -1.73 -43.08 10.26
N ILE A 232 -0.96 -43.78 11.11
CA ILE A 232 -1.01 -43.58 12.56
C ILE A 232 -0.54 -42.20 12.96
N ILE A 233 0.54 -41.71 12.33
CA ILE A 233 1.01 -40.32 12.54
C ILE A 233 -0.04 -39.30 12.06
N MET A 234 -0.66 -39.52 10.91
CA MET A 234 -1.70 -38.64 10.37
C MET A 234 -2.94 -38.62 11.29
N ILE A 235 -3.41 -39.75 11.76
CA ILE A 235 -4.53 -39.86 12.70
C ILE A 235 -4.15 -39.20 14.05
N GLY A 236 -2.95 -39.47 14.56
CA GLY A 236 -2.42 -38.84 15.77
C GLY A 236 -2.36 -37.31 15.66
N PHE A 237 -1.89 -36.81 14.52
CA PHE A 237 -1.87 -35.38 14.20
C PHE A 237 -3.30 -34.81 14.11
N LEU A 238 -4.22 -35.52 13.46
CA LEU A 238 -5.63 -35.08 13.37
C LEU A 238 -6.27 -35.03 14.77
N VAL A 239 -6.07 -36.04 15.60
CA VAL A 239 -6.58 -36.09 16.98
C VAL A 239 -5.90 -35.04 17.86
N PHE A 240 -4.60 -34.78 17.67
CA PHE A 240 -3.88 -33.68 18.33
C PHE A 240 -4.45 -32.31 17.91
N MET A 241 -4.72 -32.15 16.63
CA MET A 241 -5.33 -30.92 16.09
C MET A 241 -6.76 -30.71 16.63
N LEU A 242 -7.59 -31.77 16.64
CA LEU A 242 -8.95 -31.76 17.21
C LEU A 242 -8.94 -31.48 18.72
N ASN A 243 -8.01 -32.09 19.48
CA ASN A 243 -7.86 -31.84 20.91
C ASN A 243 -7.33 -30.45 21.23
N ARG A 244 -6.48 -29.89 20.33
CA ARG A 244 -6.03 -28.51 20.43
C ARG A 244 -7.17 -27.55 20.14
N MET A 245 -8.07 -27.86 19.22
CA MET A 245 -9.30 -27.12 18.93
C MET A 245 -10.30 -27.16 20.10
N ASN A 246 -10.41 -28.30 20.82
CA ASN A 246 -11.41 -28.50 21.86
C ASN A 246 -10.95 -28.05 23.27
N ARG A 247 -9.65 -27.73 23.46
CA ARG A 247 -9.08 -27.23 24.72
C ARG A 247 -9.15 -25.72 24.93
N GLY A 248 -9.82 -25.00 24.02
CA GLY A 248 -10.01 -23.56 24.07
C GLY A 248 -11.28 -23.10 24.80
N GLY A 249 -11.66 -23.77 25.85
CA GLY A 249 -12.56 -23.18 26.81
C GLY A 249 -11.80 -22.22 27.73
N SER A 250 -11.81 -20.96 27.41
CA SER A 250 -11.18 -19.80 28.04
C SER A 250 -9.84 -19.36 27.38
N GLY A 251 -9.91 -18.60 26.27
CA GLY A 251 -8.86 -17.67 25.85
C GLY A 251 -8.01 -18.00 24.62
N GLY A 252 -8.38 -18.96 23.76
CA GLY A 252 -7.55 -19.23 22.57
C GLY A 252 -8.28 -20.07 21.50
N GLY A 253 -9.30 -19.51 20.86
CA GLY A 253 -9.89 -20.10 19.66
C GLY A 253 -8.91 -20.06 18.48
N PRO A 254 -9.01 -20.95 17.48
CA PRO A 254 -8.11 -20.98 16.34
C PRO A 254 -8.15 -19.63 15.63
N GLN A 255 -6.98 -19.11 15.28
CA GLN A 255 -6.81 -17.81 14.60
C GLN A 255 -7.68 -17.67 13.32
N ILE A 256 -8.09 -18.79 12.74
CA ILE A 256 -8.97 -18.83 11.56
C ILE A 256 -10.35 -18.21 11.85
N PHE A 257 -10.92 -18.40 13.05
CA PHE A 257 -12.19 -17.77 13.44
C PHE A 257 -12.05 -16.31 13.89
N ASN A 258 -10.82 -15.82 14.12
CA ASN A 258 -10.55 -14.42 14.43
C ASN A 258 -10.24 -13.58 13.19
N MET A 259 -10.12 -14.14 11.99
CA MET A 259 -9.87 -13.40 10.75
C MET A 259 -10.99 -12.42 10.39
N GLY A 260 -12.21 -12.66 10.83
CA GLY A 260 -13.36 -11.78 10.63
C GLY A 260 -13.54 -10.69 11.69
N LYS A 261 -12.72 -10.67 12.76
CA LYS A 261 -12.79 -9.60 13.76
C LYS A 261 -12.01 -8.37 13.27
N SER A 262 -12.63 -7.22 13.38
CA SER A 262 -11.95 -5.97 13.04
C SER A 262 -10.75 -5.76 13.99
N ARG A 263 -9.61 -5.41 13.41
CA ARG A 263 -8.44 -4.95 14.16
C ARG A 263 -8.56 -3.47 14.54
N ALA A 264 -9.77 -2.91 14.49
CA ALA A 264 -10.02 -1.55 14.92
C ALA A 264 -9.34 -1.38 16.27
N LYS A 265 -8.34 -0.52 16.31
CA LYS A 265 -7.64 -0.19 17.56
C LYS A 265 -8.72 0.29 18.52
N GLU A 266 -9.04 -0.53 19.48
CA GLU A 266 -9.86 -0.12 20.60
C GLU A 266 -9.03 0.91 21.39
N ASN A 267 -9.09 2.16 20.96
CA ASN A 267 -8.84 3.27 21.90
C ASN A 267 -10.08 3.40 22.81
N GLY A 268 -10.73 2.28 23.09
CA GLY A 268 -12.04 2.20 23.76
C GLY A 268 -12.05 2.65 25.22
N GLU A 269 -10.91 2.97 25.79
CA GLU A 269 -10.81 3.68 27.08
C GLU A 269 -10.09 5.02 26.97
N ASN A 270 -9.53 5.36 25.81
CA ASN A 270 -8.85 6.64 25.59
C ASN A 270 -9.65 7.51 24.61
N ILE A 271 -10.42 8.43 25.17
CA ILE A 271 -10.86 9.64 24.48
C ILE A 271 -9.60 10.26 23.85
N SER A 272 -9.69 10.63 22.56
CA SER A 272 -8.57 11.28 21.89
C SER A 272 -8.15 12.53 22.68
N ASN A 273 -6.88 12.64 23.03
CA ASN A 273 -6.35 13.84 23.69
C ASN A 273 -6.14 15.01 22.69
N VAL A 274 -6.32 14.76 21.39
CA VAL A 274 -6.20 15.76 20.33
C VAL A 274 -7.46 16.57 20.27
N THR A 275 -7.34 17.89 20.29
CA THR A 275 -8.44 18.85 20.22
C THR A 275 -8.29 19.78 19.01
N PHE A 276 -9.25 20.65 18.73
CA PHE A 276 -9.14 21.66 17.68
C PHE A 276 -7.99 22.67 17.90
N ALA A 277 -7.46 22.78 19.12
CA ALA A 277 -6.28 23.58 19.43
C ALA A 277 -4.95 22.97 18.89
N ASP A 278 -4.97 21.68 18.54
CA ASP A 278 -3.83 20.96 17.97
C ASP A 278 -3.90 20.89 16.43
N VAL A 279 -4.95 21.44 15.85
CA VAL A 279 -5.17 21.53 14.41
C VAL A 279 -5.13 23.00 14.00
N ALA A 280 -4.36 23.32 12.97
CA ALA A 280 -4.21 24.70 12.47
C ALA A 280 -4.32 24.74 10.95
N GLY A 281 -4.59 25.92 10.38
CA GLY A 281 -4.56 26.18 8.95
C GLY A 281 -5.70 25.58 8.12
N ILE A 282 -6.81 25.18 8.78
CA ILE A 282 -8.01 24.61 8.15
C ILE A 282 -9.26 25.08 8.93
N ASP A 283 -9.39 26.38 9.13
CA ASP A 283 -10.42 26.93 10.01
C ASP A 283 -11.85 26.71 9.49
N GLU A 284 -12.06 26.75 8.18
CA GLU A 284 -13.33 26.47 7.54
C GLU A 284 -13.78 25.02 7.81
N ALA A 285 -12.86 24.06 7.63
CA ALA A 285 -13.13 22.66 7.92
C ALA A 285 -13.43 22.42 9.40
N LYS A 286 -12.72 23.12 10.31
CA LYS A 286 -13.02 23.08 11.75
C LYS A 286 -14.40 23.63 12.06
N GLN A 287 -14.79 24.73 11.43
CA GLN A 287 -16.09 25.35 11.64
C GLN A 287 -17.23 24.43 11.20
N GLU A 288 -17.12 23.79 10.03
CA GLU A 288 -18.11 22.80 9.58
C GLU A 288 -18.22 21.60 10.51
N LEU A 289 -17.08 21.12 11.03
CA LEU A 289 -17.08 19.97 11.94
C LEU A 289 -17.47 20.33 13.38
N LYS A 290 -17.47 21.62 13.75
CA LYS A 290 -17.95 22.08 15.04
C LYS A 290 -19.44 21.76 15.24
N GLU A 291 -20.23 21.83 14.19
CA GLU A 291 -21.63 21.41 14.24
C GLU A 291 -21.78 19.91 14.59
N VAL A 292 -20.87 19.07 14.07
CA VAL A 292 -20.80 17.64 14.40
C VAL A 292 -20.46 17.43 15.88
N VAL A 293 -19.50 18.20 16.40
CA VAL A 293 -19.11 18.18 17.82
C VAL A 293 -20.28 18.61 18.70
N ASP A 294 -20.94 19.72 18.35
CA ASP A 294 -22.06 20.25 19.14
C ASP A 294 -23.23 19.24 19.16
N PHE A 295 -23.45 18.55 18.05
CA PHE A 295 -24.45 17.48 18.00
C PHE A 295 -24.09 16.29 18.92
N LEU A 296 -22.83 15.84 18.88
CA LEU A 296 -22.40 14.73 19.73
C LEU A 296 -22.46 15.09 21.23
N LYS A 297 -22.25 16.36 21.58
CA LYS A 297 -22.35 16.87 22.95
C LYS A 297 -23.80 17.02 23.39
N GLU A 298 -24.69 17.57 22.54
CA GLU A 298 -26.06 17.94 22.89
C GLU A 298 -27.10 17.46 21.85
N PRO A 299 -27.25 16.15 21.60
CA PRO A 299 -28.11 15.61 20.55
C PRO A 299 -29.59 16.01 20.71
N GLU A 300 -30.06 16.14 21.95
CA GLU A 300 -31.45 16.49 22.26
C GLU A 300 -31.85 17.90 21.79
N LYS A 301 -30.91 18.83 21.73
CA LYS A 301 -31.14 20.19 21.23
C LYS A 301 -31.55 20.18 19.75
N PHE A 302 -30.88 19.38 18.95
CA PHE A 302 -31.14 19.25 17.52
C PHE A 302 -32.43 18.45 17.25
N ARG A 303 -32.67 17.38 18.01
CA ARG A 303 -33.89 16.55 17.89
C ARG A 303 -35.14 17.34 18.19
N LYS A 304 -35.15 18.21 19.21
CA LYS A 304 -36.31 19.05 19.58
C LYS A 304 -36.76 19.98 18.46
N ILE A 305 -35.86 20.42 17.60
CA ILE A 305 -36.15 21.33 16.47
C ILE A 305 -36.47 20.51 15.21
N GLY A 306 -36.30 19.16 15.24
CA GLY A 306 -36.52 18.29 14.07
C GLY A 306 -35.36 18.27 13.09
N ALA A 307 -34.19 18.75 13.48
CA ALA A 307 -32.98 18.71 12.63
C ALA A 307 -32.54 17.27 12.39
N LYS A 308 -32.29 16.92 11.14
CA LYS A 308 -31.69 15.64 10.75
C LYS A 308 -30.17 15.77 10.80
N ILE A 309 -29.55 14.86 11.51
CA ILE A 309 -28.13 14.82 11.71
C ILE A 309 -27.47 14.09 10.54
N PRO A 310 -26.32 14.58 10.04
CA PRO A 310 -25.56 13.83 9.05
C PRO A 310 -25.07 12.52 9.65
N LYS A 311 -25.38 11.39 8.99
CA LYS A 311 -24.89 10.06 9.40
C LYS A 311 -23.41 9.91 9.11
N GLY A 312 -22.93 10.54 8.04
CA GLY A 312 -21.56 10.47 7.62
C GLY A 312 -21.03 11.79 7.07
N VAL A 313 -19.76 12.05 7.35
CA VAL A 313 -19.01 13.18 6.79
C VAL A 313 -17.79 12.64 6.05
N LEU A 314 -17.62 13.09 4.82
CA LEU A 314 -16.48 12.72 3.97
C LEU A 314 -15.45 13.86 3.98
N LEU A 315 -14.25 13.58 4.47
CA LEU A 315 -13.10 14.49 4.47
C LEU A 315 -12.33 14.30 3.16
N LEU A 316 -12.29 15.36 2.36
CA LEU A 316 -11.62 15.38 1.06
C LEU A 316 -10.37 16.25 1.16
N GLY A 317 -9.28 15.88 0.50
CA GLY A 317 -8.08 16.73 0.44
C GLY A 317 -6.84 15.94 0.08
N GLN A 318 -5.75 16.67 -0.21
CA GLN A 318 -4.48 16.06 -0.57
C GLN A 318 -3.85 15.27 0.58
N PRO A 319 -2.92 14.34 0.31
CA PRO A 319 -2.16 13.66 1.35
C PRO A 319 -1.45 14.66 2.27
N GLY A 320 -1.37 14.36 3.57
CA GLY A 320 -0.64 15.20 4.52
C GLY A 320 -1.37 16.46 5.02
N THR A 321 -2.59 16.77 4.54
CA THR A 321 -3.36 17.96 4.96
C THR A 321 -3.96 17.86 6.36
N GLY A 322 -3.84 16.71 7.04
CA GLY A 322 -4.28 16.55 8.43
C GLY A 322 -5.67 15.95 8.61
N LYS A 323 -6.28 15.31 7.59
CA LYS A 323 -7.62 14.68 7.67
C LYS A 323 -7.79 13.74 8.86
N THR A 324 -6.85 12.84 9.05
CA THR A 324 -6.85 11.89 10.19
C THR A 324 -6.69 12.59 11.54
N LEU A 325 -5.87 13.66 11.59
CA LEU A 325 -5.68 14.48 12.78
C LEU A 325 -6.98 15.24 13.14
N LEU A 326 -7.61 15.82 12.12
CA LEU A 326 -8.89 16.52 12.25
C LEU A 326 -10.00 15.60 12.77
N ALA A 327 -10.11 14.37 12.24
CA ALA A 327 -11.08 13.38 12.73
C ALA A 327 -10.84 13.02 14.21
N LYS A 328 -9.59 12.87 14.64
CA LYS A 328 -9.24 12.66 16.04
C LYS A 328 -9.56 13.87 16.90
N ALA A 329 -9.38 15.09 16.37
CA ALA A 329 -9.70 16.32 17.08
C ALA A 329 -11.21 16.48 17.30
N VAL A 330 -12.04 16.09 16.32
CA VAL A 330 -13.51 16.07 16.49
C VAL A 330 -13.91 15.16 17.64
N ALA A 331 -13.32 13.95 17.73
CA ALA A 331 -13.62 13.01 18.80
C ALA A 331 -13.16 13.53 20.17
N GLY A 332 -11.96 14.10 20.23
CA GLY A 332 -11.41 14.67 21.47
C GLY A 332 -12.18 15.89 21.95
N GLU A 333 -12.61 16.76 21.01
CA GLU A 333 -13.43 17.93 21.31
C GLU A 333 -14.82 17.54 21.78
N ALA A 334 -15.41 16.50 21.17
CA ALA A 334 -16.71 15.95 21.60
C ALA A 334 -16.60 15.07 22.84
N LYS A 335 -15.41 14.64 23.24
CA LYS A 335 -15.14 13.71 24.35
C LYS A 335 -15.86 12.37 24.20
N VAL A 336 -15.89 11.83 22.96
CA VAL A 336 -16.51 10.54 22.63
C VAL A 336 -15.45 9.52 22.19
N PRO A 337 -15.76 8.20 22.30
CA PRO A 337 -14.91 7.13 21.79
C PRO A 337 -14.63 7.27 20.29
N PHE A 338 -13.40 6.93 19.89
CA PHE A 338 -12.93 7.01 18.51
C PHE A 338 -12.48 5.64 18.01
N PHE A 339 -13.22 5.08 17.04
CA PHE A 339 -12.90 3.81 16.40
C PHE A 339 -12.32 4.08 15.01
N SER A 340 -11.05 3.76 14.77
CA SER A 340 -10.42 4.00 13.48
C SER A 340 -10.00 2.72 12.78
N MET A 341 -10.20 2.68 11.46
CA MET A 341 -9.77 1.62 10.58
C MET A 341 -9.36 2.19 9.22
N SER A 342 -8.36 1.61 8.56
CA SER A 342 -8.04 1.93 7.18
C SER A 342 -8.95 1.16 6.22
N GLY A 343 -9.39 1.79 5.14
CA GLY A 343 -10.12 1.13 4.05
C GLY A 343 -9.36 -0.06 3.47
N SER A 344 -8.04 -0.01 3.45
CA SER A 344 -7.19 -1.12 3.01
C SER A 344 -7.31 -2.37 3.91
N GLU A 345 -7.62 -2.21 5.20
CA GLU A 345 -7.82 -3.33 6.13
C GLU A 345 -9.09 -4.14 5.86
N PHE A 346 -10.00 -3.59 5.07
CA PHE A 346 -11.21 -4.30 4.64
C PHE A 346 -10.97 -5.14 3.38
N VAL A 347 -9.89 -4.90 2.63
CA VAL A 347 -9.59 -5.64 1.40
C VAL A 347 -8.74 -6.86 1.76
N GLU A 348 -9.32 -8.04 1.60
CA GLU A 348 -8.66 -9.32 1.90
C GLU A 348 -8.82 -10.28 0.71
N MET A 349 -8.01 -11.33 0.65
CA MET A 349 -8.11 -12.35 -0.41
C MET A 349 -9.30 -13.31 -0.23
N PHE A 350 -9.84 -13.39 0.98
CA PHE A 350 -10.93 -14.31 1.30
C PHE A 350 -12.29 -13.60 1.27
N VAL A 351 -13.19 -14.08 0.44
CA VAL A 351 -14.54 -13.53 0.28
C VAL A 351 -15.30 -13.51 1.61
N GLY A 352 -15.88 -12.36 1.93
CA GLY A 352 -16.72 -12.14 3.12
C GLY A 352 -15.98 -11.72 4.38
N VAL A 353 -14.65 -11.76 4.42
CA VAL A 353 -13.85 -11.33 5.59
C VAL A 353 -13.97 -9.82 5.79
N GLY A 354 -13.84 -9.03 4.71
CA GLY A 354 -14.02 -7.58 4.76
C GLY A 354 -15.41 -7.18 5.26
N ALA A 355 -16.46 -7.78 4.72
CA ALA A 355 -17.84 -7.56 5.17
C ALA A 355 -18.05 -7.94 6.66
N SER A 356 -17.39 -8.97 7.14
CA SER A 356 -17.42 -9.36 8.56
C SER A 356 -16.75 -8.32 9.46
N ARG A 357 -15.61 -7.75 9.01
CA ARG A 357 -14.93 -6.68 9.76
C ARG A 357 -15.76 -5.39 9.81
N VAL A 358 -16.43 -5.04 8.72
CA VAL A 358 -17.37 -3.92 8.71
C VAL A 358 -18.45 -4.13 9.77
N ARG A 359 -19.13 -5.28 9.78
CA ARG A 359 -20.15 -5.60 10.78
C ARG A 359 -19.62 -5.53 12.22
N ASP A 360 -18.42 -6.08 12.47
CA ASP A 360 -17.81 -6.05 13.80
C ASP A 360 -17.50 -4.62 14.25
N LEU A 361 -16.95 -3.76 13.37
CA LEU A 361 -16.69 -2.36 13.63
C LEU A 361 -17.98 -1.60 14.03
N PHE A 362 -19.03 -1.74 13.23
CA PHE A 362 -20.30 -1.07 13.50
C PHE A 362 -21.03 -1.63 14.74
N ASN A 363 -20.90 -2.92 15.01
CA ASN A 363 -21.41 -3.51 16.25
C ASN A 363 -20.67 -3.00 17.50
N LYS A 364 -19.37 -2.76 17.41
CA LYS A 364 -18.60 -2.12 18.47
C LYS A 364 -19.03 -0.67 18.67
N ALA A 365 -19.23 0.07 17.58
CA ALA A 365 -19.72 1.44 17.62
C ALA A 365 -21.09 1.54 18.30
N ARG A 366 -22.06 0.69 17.94
CA ARG A 366 -23.39 0.66 18.56
C ARG A 366 -23.35 0.42 20.06
N LYS A 367 -22.42 -0.42 20.52
CA LYS A 367 -22.26 -0.71 21.95
C LYS A 367 -21.65 0.46 22.76
N ASN A 368 -20.96 1.36 22.07
CA ASN A 368 -20.24 2.47 22.67
C ASN A 368 -20.76 3.85 22.22
N ALA A 369 -22.00 3.91 21.76
CA ALA A 369 -22.62 5.18 21.41
C ALA A 369 -22.86 6.08 22.64
N PRO A 370 -22.63 7.41 22.55
CA PRO A 370 -22.24 8.17 21.38
C PRO A 370 -20.74 7.96 21.03
N CYS A 371 -20.42 7.80 19.72
CA CYS A 371 -19.04 7.59 19.28
C CYS A 371 -18.82 8.04 17.83
N ILE A 372 -17.55 8.11 17.44
CA ILE A 372 -17.13 8.36 16.06
C ILE A 372 -16.47 7.09 15.49
N VAL A 373 -16.91 6.69 14.30
CA VAL A 373 -16.25 5.70 13.46
C VAL A 373 -15.48 6.44 12.37
N PHE A 374 -14.18 6.21 12.27
CA PHE A 374 -13.32 6.81 11.25
C PHE A 374 -12.78 5.76 10.30
N ILE A 375 -12.99 5.99 9.00
CA ILE A 375 -12.50 5.13 7.93
C ILE A 375 -11.52 5.96 7.10
N ASP A 376 -10.23 5.69 7.23
CA ASP A 376 -9.21 6.33 6.42
C ASP A 376 -9.07 5.62 5.06
N GLU A 377 -8.66 6.34 4.02
CA GLU A 377 -8.48 5.76 2.68
C GLU A 377 -9.72 5.00 2.18
N ILE A 378 -10.90 5.57 2.34
CA ILE A 378 -12.17 4.91 1.97
C ILE A 378 -12.22 4.50 0.49
N ASP A 379 -11.45 5.14 -0.37
CA ASP A 379 -11.30 4.82 -1.79
C ASP A 379 -10.72 3.42 -2.04
N ALA A 380 -10.02 2.82 -1.07
CA ALA A 380 -9.58 1.44 -1.17
C ALA A 380 -10.76 0.45 -1.32
N VAL A 381 -11.91 0.75 -0.68
CA VAL A 381 -13.13 -0.07 -0.71
C VAL A 381 -14.20 0.54 -1.61
N GLY A 382 -14.31 1.88 -1.57
CA GLY A 382 -15.40 2.65 -2.16
C GLY A 382 -15.24 3.01 -3.63
N ARG A 383 -14.35 2.40 -4.39
CA ARG A 383 -14.08 2.73 -5.80
C ARG A 383 -15.26 2.36 -6.70
N LYS A 384 -15.53 3.21 -7.73
CA LYS A 384 -16.54 2.96 -8.78
C LYS A 384 -16.36 1.56 -9.38
N ARG A 385 -17.48 0.89 -9.68
CA ARG A 385 -17.52 -0.42 -10.34
C ARG A 385 -16.85 -0.31 -11.71
N GLY A 386 -15.82 -1.10 -11.93
CA GLY A 386 -15.12 -1.16 -13.21
C GLY A 386 -15.50 -2.44 -13.96
N THR A 387 -15.53 -2.38 -15.28
CA THR A 387 -15.77 -3.52 -16.16
C THR A 387 -14.59 -4.52 -16.23
N GLY A 388 -13.69 -4.51 -15.23
CA GLY A 388 -12.50 -5.37 -15.18
C GLY A 388 -12.85 -6.80 -14.78
N GLN A 389 -12.60 -7.76 -15.65
CA GLN A 389 -12.62 -9.20 -15.37
C GLN A 389 -11.47 -9.55 -14.43
N GLY A 390 -11.76 -9.75 -13.12
CA GLY A 390 -10.77 -10.23 -12.16
C GLY A 390 -11.41 -10.46 -10.79
N GLY A 391 -11.25 -11.65 -10.22
CA GLY A 391 -11.90 -12.13 -8.99
C GLY A 391 -11.60 -11.36 -7.69
N GLY A 392 -10.81 -10.26 -7.73
CA GLY A 392 -10.59 -9.37 -6.59
C GLY A 392 -11.62 -8.24 -6.46
N ASN A 393 -12.53 -8.09 -7.43
CA ASN A 393 -13.55 -7.05 -7.39
C ASN A 393 -14.77 -7.48 -6.56
N ASP A 394 -15.13 -8.77 -6.55
CA ASP A 394 -16.33 -9.28 -5.89
C ASP A 394 -16.26 -9.12 -4.36
N GLU A 395 -15.11 -9.36 -3.75
CA GLU A 395 -14.91 -9.19 -2.30
C GLU A 395 -15.02 -7.71 -1.90
N ARG A 396 -14.42 -6.83 -2.71
CA ARG A 396 -14.48 -5.38 -2.49
C ARG A 396 -15.91 -4.84 -2.63
N GLU A 397 -16.66 -5.30 -3.64
CA GLU A 397 -18.07 -4.94 -3.80
C GLU A 397 -18.94 -5.46 -2.66
N GLN A 398 -18.71 -6.69 -2.20
CA GLN A 398 -19.42 -7.24 -1.05
C GLN A 398 -19.17 -6.42 0.22
N THR A 399 -17.93 -6.00 0.42
CA THR A 399 -17.53 -5.16 1.56
C THR A 399 -18.14 -3.78 1.47
N LEU A 400 -18.12 -3.14 0.29
CA LEU A 400 -18.79 -1.87 0.04
C LEU A 400 -20.30 -1.98 0.31
N ASN A 401 -20.97 -3.00 -0.23
CA ASN A 401 -22.40 -3.22 0.00
C ASN A 401 -22.72 -3.39 1.49
N GLN A 402 -21.88 -4.11 2.23
CA GLN A 402 -22.03 -4.25 3.68
C GLN A 402 -21.88 -2.91 4.40
N LEU A 403 -20.91 -2.07 3.99
CA LEU A 403 -20.72 -0.71 4.54
C LEU A 403 -21.98 0.14 4.31
N LEU A 404 -22.54 0.09 3.10
CA LEU A 404 -23.77 0.80 2.76
C LEU A 404 -24.96 0.33 3.60
N VAL A 405 -25.09 -1.00 3.79
CA VAL A 405 -26.16 -1.58 4.64
C VAL A 405 -26.01 -1.14 6.10
N GLU A 406 -24.80 -1.14 6.65
CA GLU A 406 -24.56 -0.69 8.03
C GLU A 406 -24.88 0.80 8.22
N MET A 407 -24.52 1.65 7.24
CA MET A 407 -24.82 3.09 7.28
C MET A 407 -26.34 3.35 7.13
N ASP A 408 -27.01 2.63 6.24
CA ASP A 408 -28.48 2.76 6.06
C ASP A 408 -29.23 2.24 7.30
N GLY A 409 -28.66 1.22 7.98
CA GLY A 409 -29.24 0.56 9.15
C GLY A 409 -29.15 1.36 10.45
N PHE A 410 -28.54 2.54 10.49
CA PHE A 410 -28.56 3.41 11.67
C PHE A 410 -30.00 3.94 11.94
N GLY A 411 -30.47 3.65 13.14
CA GLY A 411 -31.71 4.25 13.66
C GLY A 411 -31.56 5.76 13.85
N THR A 412 -32.69 6.46 13.87
CA THR A 412 -32.74 7.90 14.17
C THR A 412 -32.24 8.23 15.59
N ASP A 413 -32.21 7.22 16.46
CA ASP A 413 -31.85 7.38 17.87
C ASP A 413 -30.36 7.01 18.15
N GLU A 414 -29.66 6.39 17.21
CA GLU A 414 -28.27 6.04 17.36
C GLU A 414 -27.37 7.27 17.13
N THR A 415 -26.65 7.69 18.18
CA THR A 415 -25.73 8.83 18.11
C THR A 415 -24.33 8.35 17.68
N ILE A 416 -24.23 7.88 16.42
CA ILE A 416 -22.98 7.43 15.80
C ILE A 416 -22.75 8.28 14.57
N ILE A 417 -21.55 8.83 14.43
CA ILE A 417 -21.15 9.57 13.23
C ILE A 417 -19.97 8.84 12.57
N VAL A 418 -20.12 8.61 11.28
CA VAL A 418 -19.07 8.01 10.45
C VAL A 418 -18.29 9.11 9.76
N LEU A 419 -17.02 9.27 10.08
CA LEU A 419 -16.11 10.11 9.33
C LEU A 419 -15.32 9.24 8.37
N ALA A 420 -15.22 9.62 7.11
CA ALA A 420 -14.33 8.95 6.17
C ALA A 420 -13.35 9.95 5.54
N ALA A 421 -12.16 9.51 5.21
CA ALA A 421 -11.18 10.34 4.53
C ALA A 421 -10.73 9.70 3.20
N THR A 422 -10.53 10.53 2.19
CA THR A 422 -9.95 10.13 0.92
C THR A 422 -9.16 11.26 0.29
N ASN A 423 -8.17 10.90 -0.51
CA ASN A 423 -7.44 11.83 -1.36
C ASN A 423 -8.05 11.93 -2.76
N ARG A 424 -8.98 11.03 -3.11
CA ARG A 424 -9.52 10.85 -4.46
C ARG A 424 -11.03 10.74 -4.46
N ALA A 425 -11.70 11.87 -4.38
CA ALA A 425 -13.17 11.94 -4.45
C ALA A 425 -13.74 11.48 -5.82
N ASP A 426 -12.95 11.61 -6.88
CA ASP A 426 -13.27 11.28 -8.27
C ASP A 426 -13.54 9.79 -8.48
N VAL A 427 -12.83 8.93 -7.74
CA VAL A 427 -12.94 7.47 -7.89
C VAL A 427 -14.02 6.83 -7.04
N LEU A 428 -14.63 7.58 -6.08
CA LEU A 428 -15.63 7.03 -5.18
C LEU A 428 -16.95 6.70 -5.88
N ASP A 429 -17.58 5.59 -5.48
CA ASP A 429 -18.91 5.20 -5.93
C ASP A 429 -19.94 6.25 -5.50
N LYS A 430 -20.80 6.65 -6.45
CA LYS A 430 -21.89 7.62 -6.21
C LYS A 430 -22.83 7.18 -5.09
N ALA A 431 -22.97 5.87 -4.86
CA ALA A 431 -23.81 5.33 -3.80
C ALA A 431 -23.35 5.74 -2.39
N LEU A 432 -22.05 5.92 -2.17
CA LEU A 432 -21.51 6.42 -0.89
C LEU A 432 -21.91 7.88 -0.61
N ARG A 433 -22.06 8.70 -1.64
CA ARG A 433 -22.35 10.14 -1.55
C ARG A 433 -23.84 10.47 -1.58
N ARG A 434 -24.72 9.45 -1.51
CA ARG A 434 -26.18 9.68 -1.45
C ARG A 434 -26.59 10.16 -0.07
N PRO A 435 -27.65 11.00 0.02
CA PRO A 435 -28.24 11.42 1.30
C PRO A 435 -28.55 10.24 2.23
N GLY A 436 -28.20 10.37 3.51
CA GLY A 436 -28.35 9.31 4.51
C GLY A 436 -27.10 8.43 4.68
N ARG A 437 -26.02 8.71 3.93
CA ARG A 437 -24.72 8.05 4.02
C ARG A 437 -23.63 9.10 4.28
N PHE A 438 -22.73 9.37 3.32
CA PHE A 438 -21.82 10.51 3.41
C PHE A 438 -22.49 11.74 2.76
N ASP A 439 -23.44 12.29 3.47
CA ASP A 439 -24.26 13.40 3.02
C ASP A 439 -23.63 14.77 3.21
N ARG A 440 -22.55 14.85 3.98
CA ARG A 440 -21.73 16.06 4.12
C ARG A 440 -20.32 15.80 3.60
N GLN A 441 -19.77 16.74 2.84
CA GLN A 441 -18.41 16.71 2.34
C GLN A 441 -17.67 17.93 2.86
N VAL A 442 -16.54 17.70 3.53
CA VAL A 442 -15.69 18.75 4.07
C VAL A 442 -14.36 18.71 3.34
N VAL A 443 -14.00 19.78 2.66
CA VAL A 443 -12.72 19.89 1.95
C VAL A 443 -11.65 20.36 2.93
N VAL A 444 -10.56 19.64 2.98
CA VAL A 444 -9.37 19.95 3.76
C VAL A 444 -8.29 20.37 2.79
N ASP A 445 -8.28 21.66 2.45
CA ASP A 445 -7.39 22.25 1.47
C ASP A 445 -5.94 22.32 1.94
N MET A 446 -5.04 22.62 1.01
CA MET A 446 -3.65 22.96 1.34
C MET A 446 -3.62 24.27 2.10
N PRO A 447 -2.78 24.39 3.16
CA PRO A 447 -2.75 25.57 3.98
C PRO A 447 -2.19 26.77 3.21
N ASP A 448 -2.79 27.92 3.42
CA ASP A 448 -2.29 29.22 2.97
C ASP A 448 -1.05 29.66 3.78
N ILE A 449 -0.46 30.81 3.48
CA ILE A 449 0.75 31.30 4.18
C ILE A 449 0.49 31.42 5.69
N LYS A 450 -0.68 31.93 6.07
CA LYS A 450 -1.05 32.10 7.48
C LYS A 450 -1.27 30.75 8.15
N GLY A 451 -1.96 29.84 7.48
CA GLY A 451 -2.19 28.47 7.96
C GLY A 451 -0.88 27.72 8.13
N ARG A 452 0.08 27.86 7.20
CA ARG A 452 1.41 27.25 7.33
C ARG A 452 2.18 27.78 8.54
N GLU A 453 2.12 29.09 8.79
CA GLU A 453 2.74 29.68 9.98
C GLU A 453 2.12 29.14 11.28
N GLU A 454 0.78 29.02 11.33
CA GLU A 454 0.06 28.44 12.47
C GLU A 454 0.38 26.96 12.66
N ILE A 455 0.46 26.17 11.59
CA ILE A 455 0.86 24.75 11.65
C ILE A 455 2.28 24.62 12.19
N LEU A 456 3.22 25.43 11.70
CA LEU A 456 4.59 25.45 12.20
C LEU A 456 4.62 25.74 13.71
N LYS A 457 3.86 26.73 14.19
CA LYS A 457 3.74 27.05 15.63
C LYS A 457 3.17 25.90 16.45
N VAL A 458 2.17 25.17 15.91
CA VAL A 458 1.61 23.99 16.59
C VAL A 458 2.66 22.90 16.74
N HIS A 459 3.38 22.58 15.65
CA HIS A 459 4.42 21.53 15.66
C HIS A 459 5.74 21.97 16.33
N ALA A 460 5.91 23.26 16.60
CA ALA A 460 7.02 23.80 17.37
C ALA A 460 6.89 23.51 18.88
N LYS A 461 5.68 23.21 19.37
CA LYS A 461 5.47 22.88 20.78
C LYS A 461 6.39 21.75 21.23
N GLY A 462 7.14 21.98 22.31
CA GLY A 462 8.07 21.00 22.84
C GLY A 462 9.47 20.95 22.20
N LYS A 463 9.75 21.82 21.22
CA LYS A 463 11.08 22.02 20.62
C LYS A 463 11.68 23.35 21.08
N LYS A 464 13.01 23.45 21.11
CA LYS A 464 13.72 24.69 21.49
C LYS A 464 14.24 25.37 20.23
N PHE A 465 13.93 26.64 20.09
CA PHE A 465 14.34 27.47 18.97
C PHE A 465 15.20 28.63 19.46
N ALA A 466 16.18 29.03 18.66
CA ALA A 466 16.97 30.23 18.86
C ALA A 466 16.11 31.48 18.55
N SER A 467 16.55 32.63 19.01
CA SER A 467 15.82 33.90 18.89
C SER A 467 15.75 34.45 17.47
N ASP A 468 16.54 33.92 16.53
CA ASP A 468 16.59 34.28 15.13
C ASP A 468 15.49 33.66 14.28
N VAL A 469 14.73 32.70 14.83
CA VAL A 469 13.74 31.93 14.07
C VAL A 469 12.45 32.71 13.84
N ASP A 470 12.15 32.94 12.54
CA ASP A 470 10.88 33.51 12.09
C ASP A 470 10.10 32.50 11.26
N PHE A 471 9.03 31.92 11.84
CA PHE A 471 8.15 30.98 11.16
C PHE A 471 7.43 31.58 9.94
N LYS A 472 7.26 32.90 9.89
CA LYS A 472 6.63 33.57 8.75
C LYS A 472 7.49 33.47 7.47
N ILE A 473 8.82 33.54 7.64
CA ILE A 473 9.74 33.35 6.52
C ILE A 473 9.67 31.90 6.02
N ILE A 474 9.69 30.92 6.94
CA ILE A 474 9.57 29.52 6.58
C ILE A 474 8.21 29.24 5.91
N ALA A 475 7.11 29.82 6.42
CA ALA A 475 5.78 29.67 5.82
C ALA A 475 5.73 30.22 4.38
N LYS A 476 6.45 31.29 4.07
CA LYS A 476 6.59 31.79 2.69
C LYS A 476 7.39 30.83 1.81
N LYS A 477 8.51 30.31 2.32
CA LYS A 477 9.39 29.37 1.60
C LYS A 477 8.72 28.01 1.30
N THR A 478 7.70 27.65 2.05
CA THR A 478 7.04 26.34 1.98
C THR A 478 5.70 26.41 1.23
N ALA A 479 5.61 27.24 0.20
CA ALA A 479 4.43 27.30 -0.66
C ALA A 479 4.11 25.92 -1.25
N GLY A 480 2.81 25.52 -1.21
CA GLY A 480 2.37 24.22 -1.71
C GLY A 480 2.70 23.00 -0.83
N MET A 481 3.21 23.22 0.38
CA MET A 481 3.47 22.13 1.34
C MET A 481 2.28 21.84 2.25
N ALA A 482 2.06 20.57 2.52
CA ALA A 482 1.05 20.10 3.45
C ALA A 482 1.53 20.18 4.91
N GLY A 483 0.60 20.04 5.86
CA GLY A 483 0.93 20.07 7.29
C GLY A 483 1.95 19.00 7.70
N ALA A 484 1.92 17.83 7.08
CA ALA A 484 2.89 16.77 7.32
C ALA A 484 4.32 17.16 6.90
N ASP A 485 4.46 17.88 5.78
CA ASP A 485 5.75 18.35 5.28
C ASP A 485 6.34 19.40 6.23
N LEU A 486 5.50 20.33 6.72
CA LEU A 486 5.89 21.35 7.68
C LEU A 486 6.33 20.75 9.02
N ALA A 487 5.63 19.72 9.49
CA ALA A 487 6.03 18.97 10.69
C ALA A 487 7.38 18.27 10.49
N ASN A 488 7.62 17.73 9.29
CA ASN A 488 8.88 17.10 8.92
C ASN A 488 10.03 18.10 8.85
N ILE A 489 9.81 19.31 8.33
CA ILE A 489 10.82 20.38 8.32
C ILE A 489 11.30 20.70 9.73
N LEU A 490 10.38 20.86 10.69
CA LEU A 490 10.76 21.12 12.07
C LEU A 490 11.49 19.95 12.74
N ASN A 491 11.18 18.72 12.33
CA ASN A 491 11.88 17.54 12.81
C ASN A 491 13.28 17.43 12.19
N GLU A 492 13.42 17.67 10.89
CA GLU A 492 14.71 17.69 10.19
C GLU A 492 15.62 18.80 10.72
N GLY A 493 15.07 20.01 10.98
CA GLY A 493 15.81 21.10 11.63
C GLY A 493 16.33 20.71 13.01
N ALA A 494 15.53 20.02 13.81
CA ALA A 494 15.98 19.50 15.11
C ALA A 494 17.10 18.46 14.98
N ILE A 495 17.03 17.58 13.96
CA ILE A 495 18.06 16.58 13.67
C ILE A 495 19.36 17.28 13.22
N LEU A 496 19.28 18.34 12.40
CA LEU A 496 20.45 19.12 11.97
C LEU A 496 21.12 19.78 13.16
N ALA A 497 20.37 20.49 14.01
CA ALA A 497 20.90 21.12 15.22
C ALA A 497 21.58 20.10 16.15
N ALA A 498 20.93 18.95 16.38
CA ALA A 498 21.49 17.89 17.23
C ALA A 498 22.78 17.28 16.66
N ARG A 499 22.86 17.08 15.33
CA ARG A 499 24.06 16.58 14.65
C ARG A 499 25.27 17.51 14.84
N GLU A 500 25.04 18.82 14.93
CA GLU A 500 26.06 19.81 15.19
C GLU A 500 26.31 20.07 16.69
N GLY A 501 25.69 19.27 17.57
CA GLY A 501 25.85 19.38 19.03
C GLY A 501 25.15 20.60 19.65
N ARG A 502 24.26 21.27 18.93
CA ARG A 502 23.48 22.40 19.44
C ARG A 502 22.21 21.93 20.17
N THR A 503 21.74 22.71 21.09
CA THR A 503 20.53 22.44 21.90
C THR A 503 19.29 23.20 21.43
N GLU A 504 19.48 24.12 20.46
CA GLU A 504 18.44 24.97 19.91
C GLU A 504 18.51 24.94 18.39
N ILE A 505 17.35 25.03 17.76
CA ILE A 505 17.17 25.05 16.32
C ILE A 505 17.29 26.49 15.85
N THR A 506 18.19 26.79 14.92
CA THR A 506 18.39 28.11 14.34
C THR A 506 17.56 28.30 13.06
N MET A 507 17.47 29.53 12.57
CA MET A 507 16.83 29.83 11.28
C MET A 507 17.53 29.09 10.12
N ALA A 508 18.87 29.03 10.15
CA ALA A 508 19.65 28.31 9.13
C ALA A 508 19.31 26.81 9.08
N ASP A 509 19.08 26.17 10.24
CA ASP A 509 18.66 24.76 10.27
C ASP A 509 17.29 24.54 9.62
N LEU A 510 16.36 25.45 9.83
CA LEU A 510 15.02 25.36 9.24
C LEU A 510 15.04 25.64 7.73
N GLU A 511 15.89 26.56 7.29
CA GLU A 511 16.09 26.82 5.86
C GLU A 511 16.68 25.59 5.17
N GLU A 512 17.76 25.04 5.72
CA GLU A 512 18.37 23.79 5.22
C GLU A 512 17.39 22.62 5.25
N ALA A 513 16.61 22.47 6.34
CA ALA A 513 15.59 21.43 6.47
C ALA A 513 14.49 21.61 5.40
N SER A 514 14.04 22.84 5.14
CA SER A 514 13.02 23.10 4.12
C SER A 514 13.52 22.72 2.73
N GLU A 515 14.75 23.08 2.39
CA GLU A 515 15.37 22.72 1.11
C GLU A 515 15.62 21.21 1.00
N LYS A 516 16.01 20.55 2.10
CA LYS A 516 16.20 19.10 2.16
C LYS A 516 14.88 18.34 1.94
N VAL A 517 13.78 18.80 2.51
CA VAL A 517 12.46 18.18 2.34
C VAL A 517 11.93 18.39 0.92
N GLN A 518 12.14 19.56 0.33
CA GLN A 518 11.67 19.89 -1.03
C GLN A 518 12.48 19.19 -2.13
N MET A 519 13.81 19.25 -2.04
CA MET A 519 14.72 18.91 -3.14
C MET A 519 15.65 17.74 -2.81
N GLY A 520 15.68 17.31 -1.54
CA GLY A 520 16.59 16.27 -1.06
C GLY A 520 17.89 16.84 -0.46
N PRO A 521 18.77 15.95 0.04
CA PRO A 521 20.01 16.36 0.72
C PRO A 521 21.02 16.97 -0.25
N GLU A 522 21.87 17.84 0.28
CA GLU A 522 23.04 18.36 -0.44
C GLU A 522 24.02 17.23 -0.81
N LYS A 523 24.59 17.32 -2.02
CA LYS A 523 25.58 16.38 -2.54
C LYS A 523 26.98 17.00 -2.60
N ARG A 524 27.48 17.52 -1.50
CA ARG A 524 28.83 18.16 -1.43
C ARG A 524 29.98 17.22 -1.79
N SER A 525 29.80 15.92 -1.66
CA SER A 525 30.80 14.92 -2.03
C SER A 525 30.88 14.62 -3.52
N LYS A 526 29.95 15.14 -4.33
CA LYS A 526 29.96 14.93 -5.78
C LYS A 526 31.08 15.78 -6.40
N VAL A 527 32.06 15.13 -6.99
CA VAL A 527 33.10 15.81 -7.77
C VAL A 527 32.46 16.32 -9.06
N VAL A 528 32.35 17.63 -9.17
CA VAL A 528 31.83 18.32 -10.37
C VAL A 528 33.03 18.91 -11.11
N SER A 529 33.10 18.69 -12.43
CA SER A 529 34.17 19.27 -13.25
C SER A 529 34.07 20.80 -13.26
N GLU A 530 35.21 21.50 -13.44
CA GLU A 530 35.21 22.94 -13.55
C GLU A 530 34.39 23.45 -14.74
N THR A 531 34.30 22.65 -15.79
CA THR A 531 33.44 22.94 -16.94
C THR A 531 31.96 22.86 -16.54
N ASP A 532 31.55 21.79 -15.85
CA ASP A 532 30.15 21.64 -15.40
C ASP A 532 29.77 22.75 -14.39
N LYS A 533 30.66 23.10 -13.47
CA LYS A 533 30.46 24.22 -12.55
C LYS A 533 30.14 25.52 -13.28
N LYS A 534 30.92 25.83 -14.33
CA LYS A 534 30.68 27.04 -15.15
C LYS A 534 29.32 26.97 -15.85
N ILE A 535 28.97 25.80 -16.42
CA ILE A 535 27.70 25.61 -17.10
C ILE A 535 26.54 25.84 -16.12
N VAL A 536 26.57 25.20 -14.95
CA VAL A 536 25.55 25.36 -13.93
C VAL A 536 25.46 26.81 -13.44
N ALA A 537 26.62 27.47 -13.21
CA ALA A 537 26.62 28.84 -12.73
C ALA A 537 25.98 29.81 -13.74
N TYR A 538 26.28 29.69 -15.03
CA TYR A 538 25.63 30.47 -16.07
C TYR A 538 24.13 30.14 -16.20
N HIS A 539 23.77 28.87 -16.11
CA HIS A 539 22.40 28.42 -16.16
C HIS A 539 21.55 29.06 -15.07
N GLU A 540 21.96 28.94 -13.81
CA GLU A 540 21.24 29.49 -12.66
C GLU A 540 21.23 31.04 -12.68
N SER A 541 22.33 31.65 -13.07
CA SER A 541 22.38 33.11 -13.28
C SER A 541 21.40 33.57 -14.37
N GLY A 542 21.22 32.77 -15.42
CA GLY A 542 20.28 33.05 -16.50
C GLY A 542 18.83 33.07 -15.98
N HIS A 543 18.42 32.10 -15.19
CA HIS A 543 17.10 32.08 -14.57
C HIS A 543 16.86 33.31 -13.69
N ALA A 544 17.83 33.65 -12.84
CA ALA A 544 17.73 34.79 -11.93
C ALA A 544 17.60 36.11 -12.62
N ILE A 545 18.40 36.34 -13.66
CA ILE A 545 18.41 37.62 -14.41
C ILE A 545 17.12 37.78 -15.22
N VAL A 546 16.65 36.72 -15.89
CA VAL A 546 15.39 36.79 -16.63
C VAL A 546 14.24 37.08 -15.66
N ASN A 547 14.19 36.42 -14.50
CA ASN A 547 13.19 36.68 -13.47
C ASN A 547 13.21 38.15 -13.02
N PHE A 548 14.38 38.70 -12.73
CA PHE A 548 14.53 40.09 -12.30
C PHE A 548 14.04 41.10 -13.35
N VAL A 549 14.37 40.86 -14.62
CA VAL A 549 14.09 41.83 -15.73
C VAL A 549 12.63 41.77 -16.18
N VAL A 550 12.00 40.57 -16.25
CA VAL A 550 10.56 40.49 -16.58
C VAL A 550 9.69 41.09 -15.47
N GLY A 551 10.30 41.44 -14.34
CA GLY A 551 9.61 41.99 -13.19
C GLY A 551 8.76 40.88 -12.54
N GLY A 552 9.29 39.64 -12.48
CA GLY A 552 8.65 38.51 -11.87
C GLY A 552 8.09 38.90 -10.51
N GLU A 553 6.80 38.58 -10.31
CA GLU A 553 6.14 38.91 -9.06
C GLU A 553 6.75 38.07 -7.91
N ASP A 554 7.44 36.97 -8.28
CA ASP A 554 8.17 36.11 -7.38
C ASP A 554 9.65 36.51 -7.36
N LYS A 555 10.09 37.07 -6.23
CA LYS A 555 11.46 37.58 -6.12
C LYS A 555 12.47 36.46 -5.92
N VAL A 556 13.61 36.56 -6.58
CA VAL A 556 14.76 35.69 -6.36
C VAL A 556 15.19 35.77 -4.89
N HIS A 557 15.17 34.66 -4.20
CA HIS A 557 15.56 34.53 -2.80
C HIS A 557 16.99 33.98 -2.64
N LYS A 558 17.35 33.00 -3.49
CA LYS A 558 18.63 32.29 -3.43
C LYS A 558 19.01 31.76 -4.79
N ILE A 559 20.27 31.89 -5.16
CA ILE A 559 20.86 31.24 -6.32
C ILE A 559 22.01 30.39 -5.82
N THR A 560 22.06 29.12 -6.17
CA THR A 560 23.12 28.21 -5.70
C THR A 560 23.52 27.22 -6.77
N MET A 561 24.80 26.88 -6.82
CA MET A 561 25.36 25.84 -7.66
C MET A 561 25.66 24.56 -6.86
N ILE A 562 25.26 24.50 -5.59
CA ILE A 562 25.42 23.29 -4.75
C ILE A 562 24.37 22.28 -5.17
N PRO A 563 24.78 21.07 -5.63
CA PRO A 563 23.81 20.08 -6.11
C PRO A 563 22.92 19.53 -5.00
N ARG A 564 21.61 19.42 -5.27
CA ARG A 564 20.61 18.75 -4.39
C ARG A 564 19.76 17.77 -5.17
N GLY A 565 19.51 16.60 -4.60
CA GLY A 565 18.66 15.60 -5.24
C GLY A 565 19.15 15.27 -6.66
N GLN A 566 18.39 15.64 -7.69
CA GLN A 566 18.75 15.48 -9.09
C GLN A 566 19.24 16.78 -9.75
N ALA A 567 19.08 17.92 -9.09
CA ALA A 567 19.49 19.21 -9.61
C ALA A 567 21.00 19.44 -9.45
N GLY A 568 21.63 20.04 -10.45
CA GLY A 568 23.04 20.45 -10.44
C GLY A 568 23.26 21.77 -9.69
N GLY A 569 22.28 22.65 -9.66
CA GLY A 569 22.12 23.89 -8.93
C GLY A 569 20.63 24.21 -8.90
N TYR A 570 20.24 25.35 -8.35
CA TYR A 570 18.87 25.86 -8.43
C TYR A 570 18.78 27.34 -8.09
N THR A 571 17.79 27.99 -8.70
CA THR A 571 17.38 29.36 -8.41
C THR A 571 16.02 29.29 -7.69
N LEU A 572 15.98 29.73 -6.42
CA LEU A 572 14.77 29.76 -5.61
C LEU A 572 14.15 31.13 -5.64
N SER A 573 12.92 31.23 -6.14
CA SER A 573 12.10 32.42 -6.07
C SER A 573 10.98 32.26 -5.06
N LEU A 574 10.61 33.32 -4.36
CA LEU A 574 9.55 33.30 -3.36
C LEU A 574 8.42 34.22 -3.76
N PRO A 575 7.16 33.77 -3.70
CA PRO A 575 6.02 34.60 -3.96
C PRO A 575 5.91 35.73 -2.91
N ALA A 576 5.70 36.94 -3.38
CA ALA A 576 5.48 38.09 -2.51
C ALA A 576 4.17 37.91 -1.72
N GLU A 577 3.12 37.42 -2.40
CA GLU A 577 1.77 37.17 -1.88
C GLU A 577 1.23 35.87 -2.44
N GLN A 578 0.31 35.25 -1.71
CA GLN A 578 -0.41 34.07 -2.19
C GLN A 578 -1.54 34.51 -3.12
N ARG A 579 -1.58 33.95 -4.33
CA ARG A 579 -2.59 34.24 -5.33
C ARG A 579 -3.58 33.11 -5.45
N LEU A 580 -4.82 33.50 -5.71
CA LEU A 580 -5.89 32.57 -6.03
C LEU A 580 -5.99 32.30 -7.55
N VAL A 581 -5.59 33.28 -8.36
CA VAL A 581 -5.67 33.21 -9.83
C VAL A 581 -4.41 33.78 -10.46
N TYR A 582 -4.02 33.22 -11.59
CA TYR A 582 -2.84 33.61 -12.35
C TYR A 582 -3.26 34.22 -13.68
N SER A 583 -2.61 35.33 -14.09
CA SER A 583 -2.89 35.99 -15.37
C SER A 583 -2.16 35.32 -16.54
N LYS A 584 -2.63 35.54 -17.78
CA LYS A 584 -1.90 35.15 -18.99
C LYS A 584 -0.46 35.66 -18.97
N LYS A 585 -0.26 36.92 -18.53
CA LYS A 585 1.06 37.49 -18.38
C LYS A 585 1.97 36.71 -17.46
N TYR A 586 1.46 36.27 -16.31
CA TYR A 586 2.21 35.45 -15.35
C TYR A 586 2.75 34.15 -16.01
N PHE A 587 1.90 33.39 -16.69
CA PHE A 587 2.34 32.19 -17.38
C PHE A 587 3.38 32.45 -18.46
N MET A 588 3.21 33.55 -19.24
CA MET A 588 4.14 33.94 -20.28
C MET A 588 5.51 34.35 -19.69
N ASP A 589 5.53 35.04 -18.57
CA ASP A 589 6.74 35.44 -17.86
C ASP A 589 7.46 34.23 -17.24
N GLU A 590 6.71 33.30 -16.59
CA GLU A 590 7.25 32.08 -16.06
C GLU A 590 7.91 31.19 -17.14
N ILE A 591 7.25 31.04 -18.32
CA ILE A 591 7.85 30.31 -19.44
C ILE A 591 9.18 30.96 -19.87
N ALA A 592 9.27 32.30 -19.89
CA ALA A 592 10.52 32.97 -20.21
C ALA A 592 11.60 32.74 -19.14
N ILE A 593 11.21 32.73 -17.84
CA ILE A 593 12.12 32.44 -16.72
C ILE A 593 12.68 31.03 -16.82
N PHE A 594 11.83 30.01 -17.09
CA PHE A 594 12.29 28.64 -17.29
C PHE A 594 13.28 28.49 -18.45
N PHE A 595 13.17 29.31 -19.48
CA PHE A 595 14.15 29.32 -20.55
C PHE A 595 15.42 30.12 -20.25
N GLY A 596 15.52 30.85 -19.13
CA GLY A 596 16.66 31.65 -18.74
C GLY A 596 17.97 30.85 -18.71
N GLY A 597 17.97 29.67 -18.09
CA GLY A 597 19.14 28.79 -18.02
C GLY A 597 19.61 28.33 -19.39
N ARG A 598 18.70 27.83 -20.22
CA ARG A 598 18.98 27.37 -21.59
C ARG A 598 19.50 28.50 -22.50
N ALA A 599 18.91 29.68 -22.38
CA ALA A 599 19.31 30.87 -23.15
C ALA A 599 20.72 31.37 -22.75
N ALA A 600 21.05 31.30 -21.45
CA ALA A 600 22.39 31.61 -20.95
C ALA A 600 23.44 30.65 -21.52
N GLU A 601 23.15 29.32 -21.52
CA GLU A 601 24.02 28.34 -22.13
C GLU A 601 24.26 28.63 -23.63
N GLU A 602 23.20 28.95 -24.40
CA GLU A 602 23.32 29.24 -25.82
C GLU A 602 24.19 30.50 -26.09
N ILE A 603 24.01 31.56 -25.31
CA ILE A 603 24.74 32.81 -25.49
C ILE A 603 26.24 32.67 -25.19
N ILE A 604 26.59 31.89 -24.17
CA ILE A 604 27.96 31.76 -23.68
C ILE A 604 28.74 30.65 -24.38
N PHE A 605 28.13 29.48 -24.54
CA PHE A 605 28.80 28.28 -25.08
C PHE A 605 28.48 28.01 -26.55
N GLY A 606 27.46 28.68 -27.11
CA GLY A 606 26.99 28.48 -28.47
C GLY A 606 25.96 27.33 -28.61
N LYS A 607 25.25 27.33 -29.74
CA LYS A 607 24.14 26.42 -30.01
C LYS A 607 24.51 24.94 -29.98
N ASP A 608 25.74 24.62 -30.36
CA ASP A 608 26.19 23.23 -30.43
C ASP A 608 26.61 22.64 -29.06
N ASN A 609 26.81 23.50 -28.06
CA ASN A 609 27.30 23.13 -26.73
C ASN A 609 26.24 23.30 -25.63
N ILE A 610 24.99 23.45 -26.01
CA ILE A 610 23.86 23.41 -25.06
C ILE A 610 23.72 22.03 -24.44
N THR A 611 23.36 22.00 -23.16
CA THR A 611 23.39 20.76 -22.38
C THR A 611 21.99 20.17 -22.12
N SER A 612 21.95 18.97 -21.53
CA SER A 612 20.72 18.36 -21.06
C SER A 612 20.21 18.94 -19.74
N GLY A 613 20.92 19.91 -19.14
CA GLY A 613 20.57 20.51 -17.84
C GLY A 613 19.17 21.09 -17.81
N ALA A 614 18.77 21.78 -18.87
CA ALA A 614 17.46 22.41 -19.01
C ALA A 614 16.28 21.44 -19.27
N SER A 615 16.44 20.11 -19.16
CA SER A 615 15.40 19.15 -19.52
C SER A 615 14.11 19.31 -18.69
N ASN A 616 14.25 19.60 -17.40
CA ASN A 616 13.10 19.83 -16.52
C ASN A 616 12.43 21.18 -16.80
N ASP A 617 13.20 22.22 -17.06
CA ASP A 617 12.69 23.56 -17.37
C ASP A 617 11.88 23.55 -18.65
N ILE A 618 12.38 22.87 -19.68
CA ILE A 618 11.66 22.66 -20.95
C ILE A 618 10.35 21.91 -20.71
N LYS A 619 10.37 20.88 -19.88
CA LYS A 619 9.16 20.11 -19.55
C LYS A 619 8.11 20.98 -18.87
N VAL A 620 8.48 21.77 -17.86
CA VAL A 620 7.56 22.65 -17.12
C VAL A 620 7.06 23.77 -18.02
N ALA A 621 7.93 24.43 -18.77
CA ALA A 621 7.55 25.46 -19.73
C ALA A 621 6.56 24.94 -20.78
N THR A 622 6.79 23.73 -21.31
CA THR A 622 5.87 23.09 -22.26
C THR A 622 4.51 22.78 -21.62
N SER A 623 4.51 22.29 -20.37
CA SER A 623 3.26 22.03 -19.64
C SER A 623 2.44 23.32 -19.44
N TYR A 624 3.09 24.42 -19.08
CA TYR A 624 2.43 25.72 -18.91
C TYR A 624 1.84 26.22 -20.24
N ALA A 625 2.59 26.15 -21.33
CA ALA A 625 2.09 26.53 -22.65
C ALA A 625 0.90 25.64 -23.08
N GLN A 626 0.97 24.33 -22.81
CA GLN A 626 -0.12 23.41 -23.09
C GLN A 626 -1.37 23.74 -22.26
N GLU A 627 -1.23 24.00 -20.97
CA GLU A 627 -2.35 24.37 -20.10
C GLU A 627 -3.00 25.68 -20.53
N MET A 628 -2.20 26.69 -20.91
CA MET A 628 -2.71 27.95 -21.44
C MET A 628 -3.60 27.76 -22.65
N VAL A 629 -3.19 26.90 -23.58
CA VAL A 629 -3.90 26.66 -24.85
C VAL A 629 -5.10 25.74 -24.65
N THR A 630 -4.94 24.63 -23.90
CA THR A 630 -5.96 23.57 -23.87
C THR A 630 -6.95 23.67 -22.73
N LYS A 631 -6.54 24.20 -21.56
CA LYS A 631 -7.36 24.21 -20.34
C LYS A 631 -7.85 25.61 -19.94
N LEU A 632 -6.99 26.59 -20.06
CA LEU A 632 -7.24 27.93 -19.52
C LEU A 632 -7.86 28.91 -20.53
N GLY A 633 -8.00 28.49 -21.80
CA GLY A 633 -8.56 29.35 -22.85
C GLY A 633 -7.80 30.67 -23.04
N MET A 634 -6.45 30.66 -22.83
CA MET A 634 -5.60 31.87 -22.90
C MET A 634 -4.97 32.09 -24.27
N SER A 635 -5.21 31.18 -25.24
CA SER A 635 -4.77 31.39 -26.62
C SER A 635 -5.65 32.39 -27.34
N GLU A 636 -5.05 33.32 -28.11
CA GLU A 636 -5.80 34.24 -28.97
C GLU A 636 -6.37 33.54 -30.22
N LYS A 637 -5.72 32.47 -30.65
CA LYS A 637 -6.11 31.70 -31.82
C LYS A 637 -7.36 30.88 -31.59
N PHE A 638 -7.49 30.26 -30.43
CA PHE A 638 -8.62 29.40 -30.09
C PHE A 638 -9.70 30.11 -29.26
N GLY A 639 -9.35 31.21 -28.57
CA GLY A 639 -10.25 31.88 -27.65
C GLY A 639 -10.54 31.08 -26.37
N PRO A 640 -11.62 31.44 -25.62
CA PRO A 640 -11.95 30.81 -24.34
C PRO A 640 -12.68 29.46 -24.52
N ILE A 641 -12.00 28.46 -25.06
CA ILE A 641 -12.53 27.11 -25.29
C ILE A 641 -11.71 26.08 -24.53
N LEU A 642 -12.38 25.06 -23.98
CA LEU A 642 -11.73 23.91 -23.36
C LEU A 642 -11.41 22.86 -24.46
N LEU A 643 -10.10 22.64 -24.69
CA LEU A 643 -9.58 21.67 -25.66
C LEU A 643 -8.97 20.43 -24.98
N ASP A 644 -9.15 20.29 -23.66
CA ASP A 644 -8.68 19.11 -22.93
C ASP A 644 -9.68 17.97 -23.08
N GLY A 645 -9.32 16.99 -23.90
CA GLY A 645 -10.19 15.89 -24.32
C GLY A 645 -10.40 14.76 -23.31
N THR A 646 -10.26 15.01 -22.02
CA THR A 646 -10.50 13.97 -21.01
C THR A 646 -11.91 14.06 -20.42
N ARG A 647 -12.87 13.28 -20.97
CA ARG A 647 -14.09 12.97 -20.19
C ARG A 647 -13.70 12.08 -19.01
N GLU A 648 -14.11 12.49 -17.80
CA GLU A 648 -14.08 11.61 -16.63
C GLU A 648 -14.82 10.30 -16.93
N GLY A 649 -14.11 9.23 -17.15
CA GLY A 649 -14.67 7.89 -17.30
C GLY A 649 -14.40 7.14 -18.60
N ASP A 650 -13.86 7.77 -19.63
CA ASP A 650 -13.47 7.08 -20.85
C ASP A 650 -12.17 6.32 -20.68
N MET A 651 -12.24 4.99 -20.80
CA MET A 651 -11.09 4.09 -20.77
C MET A 651 -10.22 4.21 -22.03
N PHE A 652 -10.73 4.84 -23.06
CA PHE A 652 -10.04 5.25 -24.28
C PHE A 652 -10.04 6.78 -24.29
N GLN A 653 -8.87 7.40 -24.15
CA GLN A 653 -8.69 8.85 -24.31
C GLN A 653 -8.99 9.24 -25.76
N SER A 654 -10.26 9.36 -26.12
CA SER A 654 -10.65 9.91 -27.42
C SER A 654 -10.47 11.42 -27.40
N LYS A 655 -9.63 11.92 -28.30
CA LYS A 655 -9.48 13.36 -28.50
C LYS A 655 -10.80 13.94 -29.00
N TYR A 656 -11.28 15.01 -28.35
CA TYR A 656 -12.54 15.69 -28.74
C TYR A 656 -12.37 16.65 -29.90
N TYR A 657 -11.20 16.75 -30.48
CA TYR A 657 -10.89 17.64 -31.58
C TYR A 657 -10.35 16.87 -32.78
N SER A 658 -10.51 17.45 -33.96
CA SER A 658 -10.01 16.87 -35.20
C SER A 658 -8.47 16.86 -35.25
N GLU A 659 -7.90 16.01 -36.09
CA GLU A 659 -6.46 15.99 -36.35
C GLU A 659 -5.94 17.38 -36.80
N GLN A 660 -6.75 18.12 -37.54
CA GLN A 660 -6.44 19.50 -37.95
C GLN A 660 -6.32 20.41 -36.73
N THR A 661 -7.29 20.38 -35.81
CA THR A 661 -7.23 21.17 -34.56
C THR A 661 -6.05 20.72 -33.69
N GLY A 662 -5.75 19.41 -33.63
CA GLY A 662 -4.58 18.90 -32.90
C GLY A 662 -3.27 19.51 -33.42
N LYS A 663 -3.08 19.56 -34.75
CA LYS A 663 -1.94 20.20 -35.35
C LYS A 663 -1.87 21.70 -35.01
N GLU A 664 -3.01 22.37 -35.03
CA GLU A 664 -3.07 23.80 -34.71
C GLU A 664 -2.75 24.10 -33.23
N ILE A 665 -3.10 23.19 -32.30
CA ILE A 665 -2.71 23.25 -30.89
C ILE A 665 -1.19 23.09 -30.77
N ASP A 666 -0.59 22.12 -31.43
CA ASP A 666 0.85 21.89 -31.45
C ASP A 666 1.62 23.10 -31.99
N ASP A 667 1.12 23.71 -33.07
CA ASP A 667 1.71 24.91 -33.68
C ASP A 667 1.63 26.14 -32.77
N GLU A 668 0.50 26.32 -32.07
CA GLU A 668 0.32 27.43 -31.08
C GLU A 668 1.23 27.24 -29.86
N ILE A 669 1.32 26.05 -29.27
CA ILE A 669 2.23 25.73 -28.17
C ILE A 669 3.67 26.03 -28.61
N ARG A 670 4.07 25.60 -29.80
CA ARG A 670 5.41 25.85 -30.33
C ARG A 670 5.67 27.37 -30.53
N SER A 671 4.66 28.09 -30.97
CA SER A 671 4.74 29.54 -31.13
C SER A 671 5.00 30.26 -29.81
N ILE A 672 4.23 29.93 -28.77
CA ILE A 672 4.39 30.47 -27.41
C ILE A 672 5.79 30.17 -26.87
N ILE A 673 6.23 28.92 -26.96
CA ILE A 673 7.55 28.48 -26.49
C ILE A 673 8.67 29.29 -27.21
N ASN A 674 8.63 29.38 -28.55
CA ASN A 674 9.62 30.06 -29.32
C ASN A 674 9.66 31.58 -28.98
N GLU A 675 8.49 32.20 -28.89
CA GLU A 675 8.38 33.61 -28.51
C GLU A 675 9.03 33.89 -27.16
N ARG A 676 8.72 33.05 -26.14
CA ARG A 676 9.27 33.22 -24.78
C ARG A 676 10.76 32.90 -24.71
N TYR A 677 11.22 31.91 -25.49
CA TYR A 677 12.65 31.61 -25.60
C TYR A 677 13.42 32.79 -26.22
N GLN A 678 12.92 33.39 -27.32
CA GLN A 678 13.52 34.57 -27.93
C GLN A 678 13.52 35.80 -26.98
N LYS A 679 12.48 35.93 -26.14
CA LYS A 679 12.42 36.97 -25.10
C LYS A 679 13.52 36.75 -24.05
N ALA A 680 13.75 35.54 -23.58
CA ALA A 680 14.83 35.19 -22.66
C ALA A 680 16.22 35.53 -23.28
N LEU A 681 16.45 35.12 -24.53
CA LEU A 681 17.68 35.45 -25.26
C LEU A 681 17.90 36.95 -25.38
N SER A 682 16.88 37.74 -25.72
CA SER A 682 16.98 39.22 -25.80
C SER A 682 17.37 39.82 -24.45
N ILE A 683 16.67 39.42 -23.37
CA ILE A 683 16.95 39.91 -22.02
C ILE A 683 18.39 39.63 -21.60
N LEU A 684 18.88 38.41 -21.82
CA LEU A 684 20.24 38.05 -21.41
C LEU A 684 21.33 38.70 -22.28
N ASN A 685 21.08 38.91 -23.59
CA ASN A 685 21.99 39.62 -24.44
C ASN A 685 22.10 41.11 -24.03
N GLU A 686 20.99 41.76 -23.69
CA GLU A 686 20.97 43.15 -23.20
C GLU A 686 21.67 43.28 -21.83
N ASN A 687 21.63 42.22 -21.01
CA ASN A 687 22.22 42.20 -19.67
C ASN A 687 23.46 41.31 -19.58
N ARG A 688 24.20 41.12 -20.68
CA ARG A 688 25.35 40.21 -20.73
C ARG A 688 26.40 40.48 -19.66
N ASN A 689 26.71 41.76 -19.43
CA ASN A 689 27.67 42.16 -18.40
C ASN A 689 27.23 41.71 -16.99
N LYS A 690 25.92 41.77 -16.71
CA LYS A 690 25.35 41.32 -15.46
C LYS A 690 25.39 39.79 -15.35
N LEU A 691 25.14 39.06 -16.44
CA LEU A 691 25.28 37.63 -16.49
C LEU A 691 26.71 37.17 -16.13
N GLU A 692 27.72 37.82 -16.70
CA GLU A 692 29.12 37.54 -16.39
C GLU A 692 29.48 37.90 -14.94
N GLU A 693 28.98 39.03 -14.42
CA GLU A 693 29.21 39.50 -13.05
C GLU A 693 28.58 38.53 -12.00
N VAL A 694 27.30 38.24 -12.13
CA VAL A 694 26.58 37.31 -11.23
C VAL A 694 27.22 35.93 -11.26
N THR A 695 27.52 35.42 -12.46
CA THR A 695 28.17 34.10 -12.61
C THR A 695 29.55 34.06 -11.95
N ARG A 696 30.36 35.12 -12.09
CA ARG A 696 31.67 35.19 -11.42
C ARG A 696 31.53 35.11 -9.90
N ILE A 697 30.60 35.89 -9.32
CA ILE A 697 30.36 35.91 -7.87
C ILE A 697 29.82 34.55 -7.43
N LEU A 698 28.94 33.93 -8.21
CA LEU A 698 28.38 32.62 -7.92
C LEU A 698 29.45 31.51 -7.92
N LEU A 699 30.40 31.56 -8.85
CA LEU A 699 31.55 30.65 -8.88
C LEU A 699 32.49 30.84 -7.69
N GLU A 700 32.64 32.07 -7.16
CA GLU A 700 33.46 32.36 -5.98
C GLU A 700 32.77 31.94 -4.67
N LYS A 701 31.47 32.20 -4.51
CA LYS A 701 30.72 32.03 -3.26
C LYS A 701 29.87 30.74 -3.20
N GLU A 702 29.70 30.08 -4.34
CA GLU A 702 28.81 28.92 -4.55
C GLU A 702 27.32 29.23 -4.29
N THR A 703 26.99 30.30 -3.61
CA THR A 703 25.62 30.73 -3.28
C THR A 703 25.54 32.24 -3.20
N ILE A 704 24.51 32.84 -3.78
CA ILE A 704 24.15 34.25 -3.69
C ILE A 704 22.74 34.36 -3.08
N MET A 705 22.59 35.21 -2.07
CA MET A 705 21.29 35.47 -1.45
C MET A 705 20.55 36.60 -2.20
N GLY A 706 19.21 36.59 -2.15
CA GLY A 706 18.35 37.54 -2.86
C GLY A 706 18.73 39.01 -2.71
N PRO A 707 18.94 39.55 -1.49
CA PRO A 707 19.36 40.95 -1.30
C PRO A 707 20.69 41.29 -1.98
N GLU A 708 21.67 40.37 -1.95
CA GLU A 708 22.96 40.52 -2.61
C GLU A 708 22.78 40.52 -4.15
N PHE A 709 21.96 39.59 -4.66
CA PHE A 709 21.64 39.57 -6.09
C PHE A 709 20.94 40.83 -6.56
N GLU A 710 19.96 41.34 -5.80
CA GLU A 710 19.30 42.63 -6.13
C GLU A 710 20.27 43.81 -6.14
N ALA A 711 21.21 43.88 -5.18
CA ALA A 711 22.23 44.93 -5.14
C ALA A 711 23.13 44.87 -6.37
N ILE A 712 23.58 43.67 -6.78
CA ILE A 712 24.38 43.49 -8.00
C ILE A 712 23.61 43.97 -9.21
N MET A 713 22.33 43.60 -9.35
CA MET A 713 21.51 44.01 -10.50
C MET A 713 21.27 45.52 -10.57
N LYS A 714 21.12 46.18 -9.41
CA LYS A 714 20.90 47.64 -9.32
C LYS A 714 22.18 48.45 -9.33
N ASN A 715 23.37 47.88 -9.38
CA ASN A 715 24.68 48.52 -9.18
C ASN A 715 24.81 49.25 -7.83
N GLU A 716 24.21 48.76 -6.79
CA GLU A 716 24.33 49.27 -5.44
C GLU A 716 25.57 48.66 -4.78
N HIS A 717 26.34 49.46 -4.02
CA HIS A 717 27.46 48.93 -3.23
C HIS A 717 26.91 48.13 -2.02
N ILE A 718 27.34 46.89 -1.90
CA ILE A 718 26.98 45.98 -0.79
C ILE A 718 27.86 46.34 0.41
#